data_6ade164c2fc0d33df244d26216862f6e
#
_entry.id   6ade164c2fc0d33df244d26216862f6e
#
_cell.length_a   1.000
_cell.length_b   1.000
_cell.length_c   1.000
_cell.angle_alpha   90.00
_cell.angle_beta   90.00
_cell.angle_gamma   90.00
#
_symmetry.space_group_name_H-M   'P 1'
#
loop_
_entity.id
_entity.type
_entity.pdbx_description
1 polymer ?
#
loop_
_entity_poly.entity_id
_entity_poly.type
_entity_poly.pdbx_seq_one_letter_code
_entity_poly.pdbx_strand_id
1 'polypeptide(L)'
;MAFSKGFRIYHKLDPPPFSLIVETRHKEECLMFESEAVAVLSSAEKEAIKGTYAKVLDAYGLLGVLRLNLGDTMLHYLVLVTGCMSVGKIQESEVFRVTSTEFISLRVDASDEDRISEVRKVLNSGNFYFAWSASGVSLDLSLNAHRSMQEHTTDNRFFWNQSLHLHLKHYGVNCDDWLLRLMCGGVEIRTIYAAHKQAKACLISRLSCERAGTRFNVRGTNDDGHVANFVETEQVIYLDDCVSSFIQIRGSVPLFWEQPGLQVGSHRVRMSRGFEANAPAFDRHFRTLKDLYGKQIVVNLLGSKEGEHMLSKAFQSHLKASEHASDIHMVSFDYHQMVKGGKAEKLHSVLKPQVQKFLDYGFFYFDGSEVQRCQSGTVRTNCLDCLDRTNSVQAFLGLEMLAKQLEALGLAEKPQLVTRFQEVFRSMWSVNGDSISKIYAGTGALEGKAKAGKLKDGARSVTRTIQNNFFDSSKQEAIDVLLLGNTLNSDLADKARALLTTGSLRASSKVLKNMCENFYKYSKPKKIRVCVGTWNVNGGKQFRSIAFKNQTLTDWLLDAPKLAGIQEFQDKRSKPTDIFAIGFEEMVELNAGNIVNASTTNQKLWAVELQKTISRDNKYVLLASEQLVGVCLFVFIRPQHAPFIRDVAVDTVKTGMGGATGNKGAVAIRMLFHTTSLCFVCSHFAAGQSQVK
;
A
#
# COMPACT_ATOMS: atom_id res chain seq x y z
N MET A 1 -19.65 -14.06 -29.60
CA MET A 1 -18.53 -15.03 -29.69
C MET A 1 -18.01 -15.24 -28.26
N ALA A 2 -17.91 -16.49 -27.84
CA ALA A 2 -17.44 -16.78 -26.47
C ALA A 2 -15.94 -16.52 -26.32
N PHE A 3 -15.53 -16.10 -25.14
CA PHE A 3 -14.12 -15.93 -24.80
C PHE A 3 -13.40 -17.28 -24.83
N SER A 4 -12.25 -17.34 -25.46
CA SER A 4 -11.51 -18.59 -25.66
C SER A 4 -10.00 -18.34 -25.64
N LYS A 5 -9.22 -19.44 -25.59
CA LYS A 5 -7.76 -19.40 -25.73
C LYS A 5 -7.37 -19.01 -27.16
N GLY A 6 -7.54 -17.73 -27.50
CA GLY A 6 -7.29 -17.18 -28.82
C GLY A 6 -5.85 -16.79 -29.13
N PHE A 7 -5.00 -16.76 -28.11
CA PHE A 7 -3.56 -16.47 -28.28
C PHE A 7 -2.77 -17.76 -28.44
N ARG A 8 -1.88 -17.78 -29.40
CA ARG A 8 -0.99 -18.92 -29.68
C ARG A 8 0.45 -18.46 -29.60
N ILE A 9 1.24 -19.18 -28.84
CA ILE A 9 2.64 -18.85 -28.58
C ILE A 9 3.54 -19.89 -29.23
N TYR A 10 4.49 -19.42 -30.02
CA TYR A 10 5.48 -20.22 -30.72
C TYR A 10 6.87 -19.77 -30.34
N HIS A 11 7.83 -20.69 -30.31
CA HIS A 11 9.23 -20.35 -30.04
C HIS A 11 10.17 -20.97 -31.06
N LYS A 12 11.33 -20.34 -31.22
CA LYS A 12 12.47 -20.86 -31.96
C LYS A 12 13.68 -20.87 -31.05
N LEU A 13 14.17 -22.08 -30.72
CA LEU A 13 15.33 -22.25 -29.85
C LEU A 13 16.63 -22.26 -30.64
N ASP A 14 16.65 -22.88 -31.84
CA ASP A 14 17.81 -23.01 -32.70
C ASP A 14 17.44 -22.66 -34.16
N PRO A 15 18.31 -21.99 -34.90
CA PRO A 15 19.57 -21.36 -34.45
C PRO A 15 19.32 -20.09 -33.62
N PRO A 16 20.26 -19.67 -32.78
CA PRO A 16 20.14 -18.41 -32.08
C PRO A 16 19.94 -17.23 -33.06
N PRO A 17 19.30 -16.13 -32.62
CA PRO A 17 18.83 -15.84 -31.27
C PRO A 17 17.49 -16.53 -30.93
N PHE A 18 17.26 -16.75 -29.63
CA PHE A 18 15.99 -17.22 -29.10
C PHE A 18 14.87 -16.21 -29.43
N SER A 19 13.74 -16.71 -29.91
CA SER A 19 12.65 -15.85 -30.35
C SER A 19 11.29 -16.48 -30.03
N LEU A 20 10.32 -15.63 -29.70
CA LEU A 20 8.91 -15.97 -29.50
C LEU A 20 8.05 -15.21 -30.50
N ILE A 21 7.02 -15.87 -31.00
CA ILE A 21 5.94 -15.25 -31.76
C ILE A 21 4.63 -15.50 -31.01
N VAL A 22 3.86 -14.43 -30.86
CA VAL A 22 2.51 -14.47 -30.30
C VAL A 22 1.52 -14.03 -31.38
N GLU A 23 0.67 -14.95 -31.80
CA GLU A 23 -0.42 -14.63 -32.73
C GLU A 23 -1.77 -14.71 -32.03
N THR A 24 -2.75 -13.99 -32.51
CA THR A 24 -4.11 -13.99 -32.01
C THR A 24 -5.11 -14.09 -33.16
N ARG A 25 -6.25 -14.74 -32.91
CA ARG A 25 -7.36 -14.85 -33.87
C ARG A 25 -7.96 -13.51 -34.28
N HIS A 26 -7.79 -12.49 -33.46
CA HIS A 26 -8.43 -11.19 -33.59
C HIS A 26 -7.62 -10.19 -34.41
N LYS A 27 -6.37 -10.51 -34.76
CA LYS A 27 -5.47 -9.62 -35.50
C LYS A 27 -4.67 -10.40 -36.54
N GLU A 28 -4.45 -9.76 -37.67
CA GLU A 28 -3.57 -10.29 -38.74
C GLU A 28 -2.09 -10.16 -38.32
N GLU A 29 -1.78 -9.14 -37.51
CA GLU A 29 -0.45 -8.88 -36.98
C GLU A 29 -0.12 -9.83 -35.84
N CYS A 30 1.17 -10.03 -35.59
CA CYS A 30 1.64 -10.76 -34.43
C CYS A 30 2.71 -9.98 -33.67
N LEU A 31 2.94 -10.37 -32.41
CA LEU A 31 4.08 -9.88 -31.63
C LEU A 31 5.26 -10.82 -31.78
N MET A 32 6.45 -10.25 -31.90
CA MET A 32 7.70 -11.00 -31.88
C MET A 32 8.59 -10.48 -30.76
N PHE A 33 9.12 -11.43 -29.97
CA PHE A 33 10.10 -11.17 -28.93
C PHE A 33 11.42 -11.81 -29.33
N GLU A 34 12.45 -11.00 -29.56
CA GLU A 34 13.77 -11.51 -29.92
C GLU A 34 14.84 -10.70 -29.21
N SER A 35 15.76 -11.36 -28.55
CA SER A 35 16.81 -10.72 -27.74
C SER A 35 16.24 -9.67 -26.78
N GLU A 36 15.10 -9.98 -26.18
CA GLU A 36 14.34 -9.11 -25.27
C GLU A 36 13.64 -7.92 -25.94
N ALA A 37 13.87 -7.64 -27.21
CA ALA A 37 13.15 -6.64 -27.97
C ALA A 37 11.77 -7.14 -28.39
N VAL A 38 10.84 -6.23 -28.56
CA VAL A 38 9.46 -6.52 -28.99
C VAL A 38 9.15 -5.75 -30.29
N ALA A 39 8.58 -6.44 -31.23
CA ALA A 39 8.12 -5.84 -32.49
C ALA A 39 6.76 -6.40 -32.89
N VAL A 40 5.99 -5.56 -33.60
CA VAL A 40 4.75 -6.01 -34.26
C VAL A 40 5.09 -6.37 -35.68
N LEU A 41 4.80 -7.60 -36.07
CA LEU A 41 5.03 -8.10 -37.43
C LEU A 41 3.74 -8.10 -38.22
N SER A 42 3.84 -7.76 -39.52
CA SER A 42 2.74 -7.92 -40.45
C SER A 42 2.46 -9.40 -40.74
N SER A 43 1.29 -9.69 -41.31
CA SER A 43 0.94 -11.05 -41.72
C SER A 43 1.98 -11.65 -42.70
N ALA A 44 2.48 -10.88 -43.65
CA ALA A 44 3.50 -11.32 -44.58
C ALA A 44 4.84 -11.63 -43.90
N GLU A 45 5.27 -10.77 -42.97
CA GLU A 45 6.50 -10.99 -42.18
C GLU A 45 6.40 -12.23 -41.32
N LYS A 46 5.24 -12.45 -40.68
CA LYS A 46 4.96 -13.63 -39.88
C LYS A 46 5.05 -14.92 -40.71
N GLU A 47 4.38 -14.98 -41.83
CA GLU A 47 4.36 -16.17 -42.71
C GLU A 47 5.77 -16.51 -43.22
N ALA A 48 6.62 -15.51 -43.44
CA ALA A 48 7.99 -15.72 -43.92
C ALA A 48 8.87 -16.47 -42.89
N ILE A 49 8.60 -16.35 -41.60
CA ILE A 49 9.45 -16.90 -40.54
C ILE A 49 8.79 -18.00 -39.73
N LYS A 50 7.47 -18.12 -39.74
CA LYS A 50 6.69 -19.03 -38.88
C LYS A 50 7.09 -20.51 -39.00
N GLY A 51 7.52 -20.96 -40.18
CA GLY A 51 7.88 -22.35 -40.43
C GLY A 51 9.02 -22.89 -39.56
N THR A 52 9.84 -22.03 -38.98
CA THR A 52 10.96 -22.40 -38.10
C THR A 52 10.60 -22.41 -36.62
N TYR A 53 9.36 -22.07 -36.28
CA TYR A 53 8.89 -21.98 -34.93
C TYR A 53 8.01 -23.17 -34.55
N ALA A 54 8.15 -23.64 -33.28
CA ALA A 54 7.32 -24.70 -32.73
C ALA A 54 6.33 -24.12 -31.72
N LYS A 55 5.11 -24.63 -31.74
CA LYS A 55 4.06 -24.20 -30.81
C LYS A 55 4.42 -24.59 -29.38
N VAL A 56 4.26 -23.66 -28.44
CA VAL A 56 4.51 -23.86 -27.01
C VAL A 56 3.20 -24.10 -26.26
N LEU A 57 2.25 -23.15 -26.36
CA LEU A 57 0.97 -23.22 -25.66
C LEU A 57 -0.05 -22.23 -26.25
N ASP A 58 -1.29 -22.40 -25.81
CA ASP A 58 -2.39 -21.46 -26.04
C ASP A 58 -2.70 -20.70 -24.76
N ALA A 59 -3.14 -19.46 -24.88
CA ALA A 59 -3.49 -18.61 -23.74
C ALA A 59 -4.77 -17.81 -24.01
N TYR A 60 -5.42 -17.41 -22.94
CA TYR A 60 -6.56 -16.50 -22.99
C TYR A 60 -6.14 -15.06 -23.25
N GLY A 61 -5.00 -14.67 -22.75
CA GLY A 61 -4.48 -13.32 -22.91
C GLY A 61 -3.07 -13.15 -22.37
N LEU A 62 -2.52 -11.97 -22.62
CA LEU A 62 -1.19 -11.58 -22.21
C LEU A 62 -1.29 -10.54 -21.10
N LEU A 63 -0.47 -10.68 -20.05
CA LEU A 63 -0.38 -9.68 -18.97
C LEU A 63 0.77 -8.70 -19.17
N GLY A 64 1.76 -9.07 -19.97
CA GLY A 64 2.94 -8.27 -20.25
C GLY A 64 4.23 -9.02 -19.98
N VAL A 65 5.29 -8.29 -19.70
CA VAL A 65 6.62 -8.83 -19.42
C VAL A 65 7.04 -8.51 -17.99
N LEU A 66 7.27 -9.55 -17.19
CA LEU A 66 7.83 -9.40 -15.85
C LEU A 66 9.34 -9.25 -15.96
N ARG A 67 9.87 -8.18 -15.38
CA ARG A 67 11.31 -7.94 -15.27
C ARG A 67 11.74 -8.31 -13.87
N LEU A 68 12.71 -9.24 -13.78
CA LEU A 68 13.27 -9.69 -12.53
C LEU A 68 14.71 -9.23 -12.44
N ASN A 69 14.97 -8.24 -11.60
CA ASN A 69 16.30 -7.69 -11.38
C ASN A 69 17.00 -8.44 -10.26
N LEU A 70 18.06 -9.18 -10.60
CA LEU A 70 18.85 -9.96 -9.65
C LEU A 70 20.15 -9.25 -9.25
N GLY A 71 20.29 -7.96 -9.57
CA GLY A 71 21.50 -7.19 -9.34
C GLY A 71 22.41 -7.18 -10.56
N ASP A 72 23.07 -8.29 -10.84
CA ASP A 72 24.00 -8.43 -11.97
C ASP A 72 23.27 -8.79 -13.27
N THR A 73 22.11 -9.41 -13.16
CA THR A 73 21.36 -9.94 -14.31
C THR A 73 19.92 -9.50 -14.26
N MET A 74 19.38 -9.12 -15.41
CA MET A 74 17.96 -8.83 -15.59
C MET A 74 17.31 -9.99 -16.35
N LEU A 75 16.33 -10.64 -15.74
CA LEU A 75 15.53 -11.69 -16.40
C LEU A 75 14.21 -11.12 -16.84
N HIS A 76 13.73 -11.57 -18.01
CA HIS A 76 12.45 -11.18 -18.57
C HIS A 76 11.58 -12.40 -18.82
N TYR A 77 10.32 -12.32 -18.40
CA TYR A 77 9.34 -13.39 -18.60
C TYR A 77 8.08 -12.83 -19.22
N LEU A 78 7.63 -13.45 -20.31
CA LEU A 78 6.30 -13.20 -20.85
C LEU A 78 5.28 -13.87 -19.94
N VAL A 79 4.32 -13.09 -19.42
CA VAL A 79 3.30 -13.56 -18.49
C VAL A 79 1.97 -13.73 -19.22
N LEU A 80 1.40 -14.92 -19.12
CA LEU A 80 0.20 -15.34 -19.84
C LEU A 80 -0.88 -15.81 -18.90
N VAL A 81 -2.14 -15.56 -19.26
CA VAL A 81 -3.29 -16.15 -18.59
C VAL A 81 -3.66 -17.45 -19.33
N THR A 82 -3.46 -18.59 -18.68
CA THR A 82 -3.76 -19.90 -19.21
C THR A 82 -5.04 -20.52 -18.64
N GLY A 83 -5.59 -19.92 -17.61
CA GLY A 83 -6.87 -20.31 -17.03
C GLY A 83 -7.59 -19.12 -16.44
N CYS A 84 -8.91 -19.09 -16.65
CA CYS A 84 -9.79 -18.07 -16.08
C CYS A 84 -11.19 -18.61 -15.97
N MET A 85 -11.99 -17.99 -15.09
CA MET A 85 -13.38 -18.36 -14.85
C MET A 85 -14.26 -17.14 -14.91
N SER A 86 -15.35 -17.21 -15.69
CA SER A 86 -16.34 -16.14 -15.72
C SER A 86 -17.03 -15.95 -14.37
N VAL A 87 -17.12 -14.72 -13.91
CA VAL A 87 -17.89 -14.36 -12.70
C VAL A 87 -19.18 -13.63 -13.04
N GLY A 88 -19.42 -13.35 -14.31
CA GLY A 88 -20.64 -12.74 -14.81
C GLY A 88 -20.40 -11.65 -15.84
N LYS A 89 -21.48 -11.06 -16.30
CA LYS A 89 -21.45 -9.96 -17.29
C LYS A 89 -21.87 -8.67 -16.64
N ILE A 90 -21.17 -7.59 -16.98
CA ILE A 90 -21.56 -6.22 -16.67
C ILE A 90 -21.71 -5.52 -18.01
N GLN A 91 -22.96 -5.16 -18.37
CA GLN A 91 -23.30 -4.62 -19.68
C GLN A 91 -22.80 -5.57 -20.80
N GLU A 92 -22.00 -5.11 -21.72
CA GLU A 92 -21.47 -5.95 -22.82
C GLU A 92 -20.16 -6.66 -22.49
N SER A 93 -19.56 -6.37 -21.35
CA SER A 93 -18.31 -6.97 -20.92
C SER A 93 -18.54 -8.16 -20.00
N GLU A 94 -17.77 -9.20 -20.21
CA GLU A 94 -17.71 -10.35 -19.30
C GLU A 94 -16.48 -10.18 -18.40
N VAL A 95 -16.67 -10.46 -17.08
CA VAL A 95 -15.59 -10.34 -16.10
C VAL A 95 -15.08 -11.73 -15.76
N PHE A 96 -13.77 -11.88 -15.80
CA PHE A 96 -13.10 -13.15 -15.56
C PHE A 96 -12.17 -13.04 -14.36
N ARG A 97 -12.15 -14.10 -13.57
CA ARG A 97 -11.17 -14.31 -12.51
C ARG A 97 -10.04 -15.19 -13.03
N VAL A 98 -8.80 -14.75 -12.85
CA VAL A 98 -7.62 -15.51 -13.22
C VAL A 98 -7.48 -16.74 -12.31
N THR A 99 -7.33 -17.92 -12.89
CA THR A 99 -7.13 -19.17 -12.16
C THR A 99 -5.76 -19.79 -12.38
N SER A 100 -5.15 -19.57 -13.55
CA SER A 100 -3.78 -20.04 -13.81
C SER A 100 -3.03 -19.10 -14.76
N THR A 101 -1.73 -19.04 -14.57
CA THR A 101 -0.80 -18.22 -15.36
C THR A 101 0.42 -19.03 -15.74
N GLU A 102 1.07 -18.66 -16.83
CA GLU A 102 2.34 -19.21 -17.27
C GLU A 102 3.35 -18.08 -17.51
N PHE A 103 4.60 -18.39 -17.19
CA PHE A 103 5.74 -17.50 -17.34
C PHE A 103 6.73 -18.12 -18.30
N ILE A 104 6.95 -17.47 -19.45
CA ILE A 104 7.88 -17.93 -20.45
C ILE A 104 9.12 -17.04 -20.42
N SER A 105 10.29 -17.61 -20.11
CA SER A 105 11.54 -16.86 -20.14
C SER A 105 11.86 -16.41 -21.56
N LEU A 106 12.31 -15.17 -21.70
CA LEU A 106 12.77 -14.63 -22.97
C LEU A 106 14.23 -14.96 -23.26
N ARG A 107 14.87 -15.79 -22.42
CA ARG A 107 16.22 -16.34 -22.60
C ARG A 107 16.20 -17.85 -22.37
N VAL A 108 17.09 -18.58 -23.05
CA VAL A 108 17.15 -20.05 -22.99
C VAL A 108 17.68 -20.56 -21.63
N ASP A 109 18.64 -19.85 -21.04
CA ASP A 109 19.53 -20.37 -20.01
C ASP A 109 19.36 -19.72 -18.63
N ALA A 110 18.40 -18.82 -18.46
CA ALA A 110 18.23 -18.14 -17.19
C ALA A 110 16.78 -18.27 -16.70
N SER A 111 16.59 -18.98 -15.61
CA SER A 111 15.30 -19.03 -14.92
C SER A 111 15.49 -18.91 -13.42
N ASP A 112 14.55 -18.25 -12.75
CA ASP A 112 14.44 -18.24 -11.31
C ASP A 112 13.07 -18.77 -10.93
N GLU A 113 12.95 -20.10 -10.95
CA GLU A 113 11.69 -20.79 -10.71
C GLU A 113 11.10 -20.55 -9.32
N ASP A 114 11.94 -20.38 -8.30
CA ASP A 114 11.46 -20.16 -6.94
C ASP A 114 10.69 -18.86 -6.81
N ARG A 115 11.24 -17.74 -7.34
CA ARG A 115 10.58 -16.45 -7.32
C ARG A 115 9.38 -16.38 -8.25
N ILE A 116 9.52 -16.97 -9.44
CA ILE A 116 8.42 -17.06 -10.40
C ILE A 116 7.27 -17.90 -9.83
N SER A 117 7.57 -18.99 -9.14
CA SER A 117 6.55 -19.81 -8.46
C SER A 117 5.78 -18.99 -7.42
N GLU A 118 6.44 -18.14 -6.65
CA GLU A 118 5.78 -17.29 -5.65
C GLU A 118 4.90 -16.20 -6.30
N VAL A 119 5.36 -15.60 -7.39
CA VAL A 119 4.53 -14.64 -8.15
C VAL A 119 3.33 -15.35 -8.78
N ARG A 120 3.52 -16.55 -9.30
CA ARG A 120 2.44 -17.39 -9.85
C ARG A 120 1.38 -17.68 -8.79
N LYS A 121 1.77 -18.00 -7.57
CA LYS A 121 0.84 -18.23 -6.45
C LYS A 121 0.00 -16.97 -6.16
N VAL A 122 0.59 -15.81 -6.20
CA VAL A 122 -0.14 -14.55 -6.00
C VAL A 122 -1.16 -14.34 -7.11
N LEU A 123 -0.76 -14.45 -8.37
CA LEU A 123 -1.66 -14.26 -9.51
C LEU A 123 -2.75 -15.34 -9.59
N ASN A 124 -2.47 -16.56 -9.14
CA ASN A 124 -3.42 -17.67 -9.17
C ASN A 124 -4.31 -17.75 -7.92
N SER A 125 -4.20 -16.78 -7.02
CA SER A 125 -4.93 -16.79 -5.74
C SER A 125 -6.45 -16.68 -5.86
N GLY A 126 -6.97 -16.29 -7.05
CA GLY A 126 -8.39 -16.08 -7.27
C GLY A 126 -8.87 -14.65 -6.95
N ASN A 127 -7.94 -13.73 -6.75
CA ASN A 127 -8.25 -12.33 -6.41
C ASN A 127 -7.95 -11.35 -7.54
N PHE A 128 -7.54 -11.84 -8.71
CA PHE A 128 -7.22 -11.02 -9.88
C PHE A 128 -8.26 -11.18 -10.96
N TYR A 129 -8.72 -10.06 -11.51
CA TYR A 129 -9.83 -10.01 -12.45
C TYR A 129 -9.47 -9.15 -13.65
N PHE A 130 -10.03 -9.49 -14.79
CA PHE A 130 -10.00 -8.67 -15.99
C PHE A 130 -11.36 -8.73 -16.69
N ALA A 131 -11.64 -7.75 -17.53
CA ALA A 131 -12.85 -7.72 -18.33
C ALA A 131 -12.52 -7.92 -19.81
N TRP A 132 -13.43 -8.55 -20.54
CA TRP A 132 -13.31 -8.76 -21.97
C TRP A 132 -14.66 -8.54 -22.65
N SER A 133 -14.66 -7.96 -23.85
CA SER A 133 -15.85 -7.79 -24.67
C SER A 133 -15.56 -8.20 -26.11
N ALA A 134 -16.52 -8.87 -26.75
CA ALA A 134 -16.44 -9.26 -28.15
C ALA A 134 -16.36 -8.04 -29.11
N SER A 135 -16.83 -6.87 -28.67
CA SER A 135 -16.77 -5.63 -29.44
C SER A 135 -15.35 -5.02 -29.52
N GLY A 136 -14.40 -5.54 -28.72
CA GLY A 136 -13.05 -5.00 -28.60
C GLY A 136 -12.92 -3.85 -27.63
N VAL A 137 -14.04 -3.30 -27.13
CA VAL A 137 -14.04 -2.25 -26.09
C VAL A 137 -14.53 -2.87 -24.79
N SER A 138 -13.59 -3.18 -23.91
CA SER A 138 -13.88 -3.80 -22.62
C SER A 138 -14.09 -2.75 -21.54
N LEU A 139 -14.94 -3.08 -20.57
CA LEU A 139 -15.10 -2.30 -19.35
C LEU A 139 -13.76 -2.19 -18.62
N ASP A 140 -13.42 -0.99 -18.16
CA ASP A 140 -12.24 -0.78 -17.33
C ASP A 140 -12.61 -1.03 -15.85
N LEU A 141 -12.16 -2.15 -15.30
CA LEU A 141 -12.46 -2.54 -13.92
C LEU A 141 -11.82 -1.62 -12.88
N SER A 142 -10.86 -0.80 -13.26
CA SER A 142 -10.23 0.17 -12.35
C SER A 142 -11.13 1.37 -12.07
N LEU A 143 -12.15 1.59 -12.88
CA LEU A 143 -13.04 2.74 -12.80
C LEU A 143 -14.40 2.34 -12.25
N ASN A 144 -14.91 3.10 -11.28
CA ASN A 144 -16.30 2.97 -10.85
C ASN A 144 -17.26 3.51 -11.95
N ALA A 145 -18.54 3.25 -11.82
CA ALA A 145 -19.52 3.59 -12.85
C ALA A 145 -19.53 5.07 -13.22
N HIS A 146 -19.43 5.96 -12.24
CA HIS A 146 -19.41 7.40 -12.47
C HIS A 146 -18.15 7.82 -13.25
N ARG A 147 -16.97 7.35 -12.79
CA ARG A 147 -15.71 7.69 -13.44
C ARG A 147 -15.58 7.08 -14.83
N SER A 148 -16.15 5.90 -15.06
CA SER A 148 -16.13 5.27 -16.38
C SER A 148 -16.88 6.08 -17.45
N MET A 149 -17.83 6.92 -17.05
CA MET A 149 -18.55 7.83 -17.95
C MET A 149 -17.79 9.13 -18.21
N GLN A 150 -16.89 9.53 -17.32
CA GLN A 150 -16.15 10.79 -17.38
C GLN A 150 -14.73 10.65 -17.91
N GLU A 151 -14.06 9.56 -17.54
CA GLU A 151 -12.63 9.37 -17.80
C GLU A 151 -12.40 8.26 -18.82
N HIS A 152 -11.42 8.48 -19.69
CA HIS A 152 -10.97 7.49 -20.67
C HIS A 152 -9.64 6.84 -20.25
N THR A 153 -9.11 7.18 -19.08
CA THR A 153 -7.83 6.69 -18.59
C THR A 153 -8.02 5.77 -17.39
N THR A 154 -7.30 4.66 -17.37
CA THR A 154 -7.27 3.70 -16.28
C THR A 154 -6.83 4.37 -14.97
N ASP A 155 -7.48 4.01 -13.86
CA ASP A 155 -7.03 4.41 -12.53
C ASP A 155 -5.82 3.56 -12.15
N ASN A 156 -4.67 4.17 -12.08
CA ASN A 156 -3.41 3.50 -11.80
C ASN A 156 -3.33 2.86 -10.40
N ARG A 157 -4.14 3.32 -9.46
CA ARG A 157 -4.22 2.70 -8.12
C ARG A 157 -4.69 1.25 -8.19
N PHE A 158 -5.50 0.92 -9.19
CA PHE A 158 -6.14 -0.39 -9.31
C PHE A 158 -5.67 -1.17 -10.53
N PHE A 159 -4.57 -0.75 -11.14
CA PHE A 159 -3.95 -1.38 -12.29
C PHE A 159 -2.72 -2.19 -11.84
N TRP A 160 -2.93 -3.45 -11.47
CA TRP A 160 -1.92 -4.27 -10.79
C TRP A 160 -0.78 -4.76 -11.67
N ASN A 161 -1.00 -4.96 -12.96
CA ASN A 161 0.05 -5.39 -13.89
C ASN A 161 0.61 -4.24 -14.72
N GLN A 162 0.53 -3.01 -14.24
CA GLN A 162 1.03 -1.84 -14.96
C GLN A 162 2.54 -1.93 -15.26
N SER A 163 3.33 -2.43 -14.30
CA SER A 163 4.76 -2.60 -14.50
C SER A 163 5.09 -3.57 -15.63
N LEU A 164 4.23 -4.57 -15.84
CA LEU A 164 4.39 -5.56 -16.92
C LEU A 164 4.14 -4.95 -18.31
N HIS A 165 3.39 -3.88 -18.39
CA HIS A 165 3.14 -3.16 -19.65
C HIS A 165 4.32 -2.31 -20.11
N LEU A 166 5.21 -1.93 -19.18
CA LEU A 166 6.31 -0.99 -19.48
C LEU A 166 7.26 -1.50 -20.55
N HIS A 167 7.53 -2.79 -20.60
CA HIS A 167 8.44 -3.39 -21.57
C HIS A 167 7.92 -3.20 -23.01
N LEU A 168 6.64 -3.47 -23.23
CA LEU A 168 6.03 -3.28 -24.54
C LEU A 168 5.93 -1.79 -24.91
N LYS A 169 5.61 -0.93 -23.94
CA LYS A 169 5.59 0.53 -24.14
C LYS A 169 6.96 1.06 -24.56
N HIS A 170 8.02 0.52 -23.96
CA HIS A 170 9.39 0.93 -24.28
C HIS A 170 9.73 0.70 -25.76
N TYR A 171 9.18 -0.35 -26.37
CA TYR A 171 9.36 -0.66 -27.79
C TYR A 171 8.26 -0.08 -28.69
N GLY A 172 7.43 0.81 -28.17
CA GLY A 172 6.40 1.50 -28.96
C GLY A 172 5.18 0.68 -29.31
N VAL A 173 4.97 -0.46 -28.67
CA VAL A 173 3.80 -1.31 -28.86
C VAL A 173 2.60 -0.73 -28.15
N ASN A 174 1.45 -0.67 -28.82
CA ASN A 174 0.19 -0.27 -28.18
C ASN A 174 -0.31 -1.38 -27.26
N CYS A 175 -0.18 -1.16 -25.96
CA CYS A 175 -0.56 -2.16 -24.95
C CYS A 175 -2.07 -2.46 -24.96
N ASP A 176 -2.91 -1.50 -25.32
CA ASP A 176 -4.37 -1.70 -25.36
C ASP A 176 -4.79 -2.74 -26.40
N ASP A 177 -3.99 -2.91 -27.44
CA ASP A 177 -4.26 -3.89 -28.50
C ASP A 177 -3.88 -5.32 -28.11
N TRP A 178 -2.96 -5.49 -27.14
CA TRP A 178 -2.32 -6.78 -26.91
C TRP A 178 -2.47 -7.30 -25.48
N LEU A 179 -2.57 -6.41 -24.48
CA LEU A 179 -2.43 -6.78 -23.09
C LEU A 179 -3.73 -6.60 -22.31
N LEU A 180 -3.95 -7.52 -21.36
CA LEU A 180 -5.02 -7.41 -20.36
C LEU A 180 -4.58 -6.51 -19.22
N ARG A 181 -5.55 -5.90 -18.54
CA ARG A 181 -5.35 -5.13 -17.32
C ARG A 181 -5.98 -5.84 -16.14
N LEU A 182 -5.18 -6.09 -15.11
CA LEU A 182 -5.62 -6.79 -13.90
C LEU A 182 -6.05 -5.80 -12.81
N MET A 183 -7.18 -6.09 -12.22
CA MET A 183 -7.66 -5.50 -10.97
C MET A 183 -7.58 -6.58 -9.89
N CYS A 184 -7.07 -6.23 -8.72
CA CYS A 184 -7.04 -7.12 -7.56
C CYS A 184 -8.15 -6.74 -6.58
N GLY A 185 -8.85 -7.73 -6.04
CA GLY A 185 -9.90 -7.50 -5.07
C GLY A 185 -10.96 -8.59 -5.08
N GLY A 186 -12.21 -8.18 -5.17
CA GLY A 186 -13.35 -9.07 -5.24
C GLY A 186 -14.40 -8.56 -6.21
N VAL A 187 -14.98 -9.43 -6.98
CA VAL A 187 -16.09 -9.11 -7.89
C VAL A 187 -17.20 -10.12 -7.68
N GLU A 188 -18.36 -9.63 -7.29
CA GLU A 188 -19.59 -10.42 -7.17
C GLU A 188 -20.65 -9.85 -8.09
N ILE A 189 -21.23 -10.70 -8.94
CA ILE A 189 -22.25 -10.33 -9.91
C ILE A 189 -23.42 -11.29 -9.76
N ARG A 190 -24.63 -10.76 -9.57
CA ARG A 190 -25.86 -11.55 -9.45
C ARG A 190 -26.94 -10.97 -10.36
N THR A 191 -27.73 -11.84 -10.93
CA THR A 191 -28.90 -11.44 -11.70
C THR A 191 -30.14 -11.53 -10.80
N ILE A 192 -30.93 -10.46 -10.74
CA ILE A 192 -32.17 -10.41 -9.99
C ILE A 192 -33.30 -10.10 -10.96
N TYR A 193 -34.34 -10.94 -10.97
CA TYR A 193 -35.51 -10.75 -11.85
C TYR A 193 -36.52 -9.87 -11.15
N ALA A 194 -36.87 -8.76 -11.78
CA ALA A 194 -37.88 -7.81 -11.34
C ALA A 194 -39.01 -7.80 -12.37
N ALA A 195 -40.02 -8.66 -12.18
CA ALA A 195 -41.07 -8.94 -13.15
C ALA A 195 -40.48 -9.47 -14.47
N HIS A 196 -40.61 -8.74 -15.56
CA HIS A 196 -40.08 -9.08 -16.88
C HIS A 196 -38.69 -8.45 -17.14
N LYS A 197 -38.14 -7.71 -16.20
CA LYS A 197 -36.85 -7.06 -16.29
C LYS A 197 -35.79 -7.83 -15.54
N GLN A 198 -34.55 -7.78 -16.02
CA GLN A 198 -33.38 -8.33 -15.34
C GLN A 198 -32.52 -7.20 -14.80
N ALA A 199 -32.30 -7.21 -13.49
CA ALA A 199 -31.33 -6.32 -12.86
C ALA A 199 -30.03 -7.07 -12.63
N LYS A 200 -28.89 -6.39 -12.80
CA LYS A 200 -27.58 -6.87 -12.38
C LYS A 200 -27.19 -6.18 -11.09
N ALA A 201 -27.01 -6.97 -10.05
CA ALA A 201 -26.48 -6.51 -8.77
C ALA A 201 -25.02 -6.87 -8.69
N CYS A 202 -24.16 -5.88 -8.48
CA CYS A 202 -22.70 -6.07 -8.46
C CYS A 202 -22.09 -5.45 -7.21
N LEU A 203 -21.13 -6.14 -6.65
CA LEU A 203 -20.28 -5.63 -5.57
C LEU A 203 -18.83 -5.82 -5.96
N ILE A 204 -18.12 -4.72 -6.17
CA ILE A 204 -16.76 -4.70 -6.67
C ILE A 204 -15.87 -4.02 -5.65
N SER A 205 -14.91 -4.76 -5.09
CA SER A 205 -13.86 -4.22 -4.25
C SER A 205 -12.56 -4.15 -5.03
N ARG A 206 -11.97 -2.95 -5.08
CA ARG A 206 -10.71 -2.66 -5.77
C ARG A 206 -9.64 -2.37 -4.75
N LEU A 207 -8.65 -3.24 -4.68
CA LEU A 207 -7.49 -3.05 -3.80
C LEU A 207 -6.45 -2.19 -4.50
N SER A 208 -6.02 -1.13 -3.82
CA SER A 208 -4.95 -0.27 -4.34
C SER A 208 -3.61 -1.00 -4.36
N CYS A 209 -2.88 -0.88 -5.47
CA CYS A 209 -1.50 -1.35 -5.58
C CYS A 209 -0.49 -0.36 -5.00
N GLU A 210 -0.93 0.85 -4.68
CA GLU A 210 -0.12 1.84 -3.98
C GLU A 210 -0.01 1.43 -2.51
N ARG A 211 1.18 1.09 -2.04
CA ARG A 211 1.45 0.56 -0.70
C ARG A 211 0.71 -0.76 -0.39
N ALA A 212 0.66 -1.64 -1.38
CA ALA A 212 0.07 -2.97 -1.19
C ALA A 212 1.02 -3.89 -0.41
N GLY A 213 0.45 -4.71 0.45
CA GLY A 213 1.23 -5.68 1.20
C GLY A 213 0.39 -6.57 2.11
N THR A 214 1.06 -7.54 2.70
CA THR A 214 0.45 -8.46 3.64
C THR A 214 0.32 -7.84 5.02
N ARG A 215 -0.58 -8.40 5.81
CA ARG A 215 -0.77 -8.05 7.22
C ARG A 215 0.57 -8.12 7.96
N PHE A 216 0.86 -7.18 8.83
CA PHE A 216 2.09 -6.96 9.59
C PHE A 216 3.29 -6.46 8.79
N ASN A 217 3.43 -6.77 7.50
CA ASN A 217 4.54 -6.26 6.69
C ASN A 217 4.33 -4.82 6.24
N VAL A 218 3.08 -4.45 5.94
CA VAL A 218 2.75 -3.10 5.47
C VAL A 218 1.61 -2.54 6.31
N ARG A 219 1.89 -1.44 7.01
CA ARG A 219 0.96 -0.71 7.86
C ARG A 219 1.06 0.79 7.60
N GLY A 220 0.01 1.51 7.97
CA GLY A 220 0.01 2.97 7.92
C GLY A 220 0.15 3.55 6.53
N THR A 221 0.78 4.71 6.46
CA THR A 221 0.93 5.50 5.22
C THR A 221 2.36 5.51 4.71
N ASN A 222 2.53 5.80 3.41
CA ASN A 222 3.81 6.22 2.85
C ASN A 222 3.85 7.76 2.73
N ASP A 223 4.96 8.30 2.23
CA ASP A 223 5.15 9.77 2.12
C ASP A 223 4.21 10.43 1.12
N ASP A 224 3.67 9.68 0.16
CA ASP A 224 2.70 10.21 -0.80
C ASP A 224 1.27 10.24 -0.25
N GLY A 225 1.05 9.72 0.96
CA GLY A 225 -0.26 9.64 1.58
C GLY A 225 -1.07 8.41 1.17
N HIS A 226 -0.44 7.44 0.51
CA HIS A 226 -1.08 6.16 0.23
C HIS A 226 -1.01 5.27 1.47
N VAL A 227 -2.14 4.73 1.87
CA VAL A 227 -2.23 3.87 3.05
C VAL A 227 -2.23 2.40 2.66
N ALA A 228 -1.74 1.58 3.56
CA ALA A 228 -1.83 0.13 3.42
C ALA A 228 -3.30 -0.31 3.38
N ASN A 229 -3.57 -1.34 2.62
CA ASN A 229 -4.88 -2.00 2.59
C ASN A 229 -6.03 -1.07 2.17
N PHE A 230 -5.75 -0.12 1.30
CA PHE A 230 -6.78 0.76 0.77
C PHE A 230 -7.65 0.01 -0.23
N VAL A 231 -8.96 0.03 0.00
CA VAL A 231 -9.95 -0.62 -0.86
C VAL A 231 -11.09 0.36 -1.16
N GLU A 232 -11.41 0.49 -2.45
CA GLU A 232 -12.64 1.12 -2.92
C GLU A 232 -13.66 0.03 -3.18
N THR A 233 -14.78 0.04 -2.48
CA THR A 233 -15.87 -0.91 -2.68
C THR A 233 -17.06 -0.22 -3.29
N GLU A 234 -17.49 -0.72 -4.43
CA GLU A 234 -18.61 -0.19 -5.20
C GLU A 234 -19.80 -1.16 -5.17
N GLN A 235 -20.92 -0.65 -4.72
CA GLN A 235 -22.21 -1.33 -4.75
C GLN A 235 -23.02 -0.76 -5.92
N VAL A 236 -23.19 -1.52 -7.00
CA VAL A 236 -23.77 -1.01 -8.23
C VAL A 236 -24.93 -1.90 -8.71
N ILE A 237 -25.97 -1.25 -9.23
CA ILE A 237 -27.14 -1.91 -9.82
C ILE A 237 -27.31 -1.40 -11.24
N TYR A 238 -27.38 -2.32 -12.17
CA TYR A 238 -27.70 -2.06 -13.58
C TYR A 238 -29.11 -2.56 -13.87
N LEU A 239 -29.99 -1.68 -14.33
CA LEU A 239 -31.34 -2.02 -14.74
C LEU A 239 -31.64 -1.36 -16.09
N ASP A 240 -31.75 -2.15 -17.16
CA ASP A 240 -31.78 -1.66 -18.54
C ASP A 240 -30.59 -0.70 -18.78
N ASP A 241 -30.84 0.53 -19.19
CA ASP A 241 -29.79 1.54 -19.40
C ASP A 241 -29.48 2.35 -18.13
N CYS A 242 -30.19 2.11 -17.04
CA CYS A 242 -30.00 2.83 -15.77
C CYS A 242 -28.86 2.22 -14.97
N VAL A 243 -28.10 3.09 -14.30
CA VAL A 243 -26.99 2.67 -13.43
C VAL A 243 -27.07 3.44 -12.11
N SER A 244 -27.06 2.72 -10.99
CA SER A 244 -26.96 3.30 -9.66
C SER A 244 -25.72 2.74 -8.95
N SER A 245 -24.84 3.60 -8.47
CA SER A 245 -23.57 3.21 -7.86
C SER A 245 -23.35 3.94 -6.55
N PHE A 246 -22.95 3.20 -5.53
CA PHE A 246 -22.58 3.72 -4.22
C PHE A 246 -21.22 3.19 -3.81
N ILE A 247 -20.32 4.09 -3.39
CA ILE A 247 -18.93 3.80 -3.08
C ILE A 247 -18.63 4.03 -1.61
N GLN A 248 -17.92 3.09 -1.01
CA GLN A 248 -17.29 3.22 0.29
C GLN A 248 -15.80 2.94 0.17
N ILE A 249 -15.00 3.51 1.04
CA ILE A 249 -13.56 3.29 1.07
C ILE A 249 -13.12 2.85 2.46
N ARG A 250 -12.01 2.11 2.50
CA ARG A 250 -11.38 1.69 3.74
C ARG A 250 -9.86 1.61 3.57
N GLY A 251 -9.16 1.69 4.67
CA GLY A 251 -7.70 1.62 4.66
C GLY A 251 -7.12 1.71 6.05
N SER A 252 -5.82 1.55 6.12
CA SER A 252 -5.04 1.69 7.35
C SER A 252 -5.10 3.13 7.86
N VAL A 253 -4.86 3.31 9.14
CA VAL A 253 -4.74 4.64 9.76
C VAL A 253 -3.62 5.42 9.05
N PRO A 254 -3.88 6.65 8.56
CA PRO A 254 -2.94 7.38 7.71
C PRO A 254 -1.82 8.08 8.48
N LEU A 255 -1.11 7.31 9.28
CA LEU A 255 0.05 7.72 10.06
C LEU A 255 1.19 6.74 9.79
N PHE A 256 2.41 7.13 10.15
CA PHE A 256 3.57 6.24 10.09
C PHE A 256 3.61 5.37 11.34
N TRP A 257 3.14 4.14 11.21
CA TRP A 257 3.11 3.18 12.31
C TRP A 257 3.42 1.78 11.81
N GLU A 258 3.84 0.92 12.73
CA GLU A 258 4.23 -0.46 12.44
C GLU A 258 3.89 -1.40 13.60
N GLN A 259 3.92 -2.69 13.32
CA GLN A 259 3.75 -3.74 14.33
C GLN A 259 4.93 -4.71 14.22
N PRO A 260 6.11 -4.35 14.71
CA PRO A 260 7.26 -5.24 14.68
C PRO A 260 7.06 -6.40 15.66
N GLY A 261 7.61 -7.56 15.33
CA GLY A 261 7.59 -8.73 16.19
C GLY A 261 7.39 -10.01 15.39
N LEU A 262 8.16 -11.04 15.73
CA LEU A 262 8.10 -12.35 15.08
C LEU A 262 7.40 -13.41 15.93
N GLN A 263 7.08 -13.09 17.20
CA GLN A 263 6.45 -14.03 18.13
C GLN A 263 4.94 -13.86 18.18
N VAL A 264 4.24 -14.97 18.32
CA VAL A 264 2.78 -14.98 18.49
C VAL A 264 2.38 -14.13 19.69
N GLY A 265 1.51 -13.13 19.47
CA GLY A 265 1.05 -12.24 20.56
C GLY A 265 1.97 -11.08 20.90
N SER A 266 3.14 -10.95 20.25
CA SER A 266 4.11 -9.89 20.54
C SER A 266 4.08 -8.72 19.58
N HIS A 267 3.12 -8.66 18.66
CA HIS A 267 2.98 -7.57 17.70
C HIS A 267 2.44 -6.31 18.36
N ARG A 268 3.35 -5.46 18.80
CA ARG A 268 2.98 -4.17 19.41
C ARG A 268 2.94 -3.08 18.39
N VAL A 269 1.90 -2.26 18.49
CA VAL A 269 1.77 -1.05 17.67
C VAL A 269 2.75 0.01 18.16
N ARG A 270 3.55 0.56 17.26
CA ARG A 270 4.42 1.70 17.57
C ARG A 270 4.44 2.70 16.43
N MET A 271 4.65 3.98 16.77
CA MET A 271 4.86 5.01 15.76
C MET A 271 6.29 4.91 15.22
N SER A 272 6.45 4.91 13.91
CA SER A 272 7.76 4.84 13.26
C SER A 272 8.39 6.21 13.02
N ARG A 273 7.63 7.29 13.17
CA ARG A 273 8.11 8.67 13.08
C ARG A 273 7.57 9.50 14.23
N GLY A 274 8.24 10.63 14.51
CA GLY A 274 7.76 11.60 15.46
C GLY A 274 6.38 12.14 15.10
N PHE A 275 5.65 12.61 16.09
CA PHE A 275 4.25 13.04 15.90
C PHE A 275 4.09 14.04 14.76
N GLU A 276 4.84 15.14 14.79
CA GLU A 276 4.69 16.21 13.81
C GLU A 276 5.17 15.80 12.41
N ALA A 277 6.04 14.81 12.30
CA ALA A 277 6.53 14.31 11.03
C ALA A 277 5.48 13.53 10.23
N ASN A 278 4.37 13.16 10.85
CA ASN A 278 3.25 12.50 10.18
C ASN A 278 2.36 13.47 9.41
N ALA A 279 2.37 14.75 9.75
CA ALA A 279 1.42 15.74 9.24
C ALA A 279 1.39 15.87 7.71
N PRO A 280 2.54 15.92 6.99
CA PRO A 280 2.51 16.05 5.53
C PRO A 280 1.82 14.88 4.82
N ALA A 281 2.11 13.66 5.22
CA ALA A 281 1.49 12.46 4.62
C ALA A 281 0.01 12.34 4.97
N PHE A 282 -0.36 12.67 6.19
CA PHE A 282 -1.76 12.75 6.64
C PHE A 282 -2.55 13.74 5.77
N ASP A 283 -2.00 14.92 5.56
CA ASP A 283 -2.63 15.96 4.71
C ASP A 283 -2.77 15.49 3.26
N ARG A 284 -1.72 14.91 2.68
CA ARG A 284 -1.75 14.38 1.31
C ARG A 284 -2.82 13.29 1.15
N HIS A 285 -2.95 12.41 2.13
CA HIS A 285 -3.98 11.38 2.11
C HIS A 285 -5.38 11.97 2.01
N PHE A 286 -5.74 12.88 2.90
CA PHE A 286 -7.08 13.46 2.91
C PHE A 286 -7.34 14.41 1.75
N ARG A 287 -6.34 15.12 1.24
CA ARG A 287 -6.47 15.88 0.00
C ARG A 287 -6.80 14.99 -1.17
N THR A 288 -6.10 13.88 -1.33
CA THR A 288 -6.36 12.89 -2.38
C THR A 288 -7.76 12.34 -2.27
N LEU A 289 -8.20 11.98 -1.07
CA LEU A 289 -9.57 11.48 -0.85
C LEU A 289 -10.63 12.52 -1.20
N LYS A 290 -10.43 13.77 -0.82
CA LYS A 290 -11.35 14.85 -1.16
C LYS A 290 -11.43 15.10 -2.66
N ASP A 291 -10.29 15.05 -3.36
CA ASP A 291 -10.23 15.24 -4.80
C ASP A 291 -10.92 14.10 -5.55
N LEU A 292 -10.75 12.87 -5.09
CA LEU A 292 -11.30 11.69 -5.74
C LEU A 292 -12.76 11.39 -5.35
N TYR A 293 -13.12 11.62 -4.09
CA TYR A 293 -14.38 11.15 -3.52
C TYR A 293 -15.23 12.24 -2.88
N GLY A 294 -14.74 13.45 -2.78
CA GLY A 294 -15.47 14.57 -2.17
C GLY A 294 -15.40 14.56 -0.64
N LYS A 295 -16.46 14.97 0.00
CA LYS A 295 -16.56 15.08 1.46
C LYS A 295 -16.31 13.73 2.14
N GLN A 296 -15.75 13.74 3.35
CA GLN A 296 -15.40 12.52 4.06
C GLN A 296 -16.07 12.45 5.43
N ILE A 297 -16.64 11.27 5.73
CA ILE A 297 -16.95 10.84 7.09
C ILE A 297 -15.98 9.71 7.42
N VAL A 298 -15.27 9.82 8.52
CA VAL A 298 -14.36 8.77 8.99
C VAL A 298 -15.03 7.97 10.09
N VAL A 299 -15.17 6.65 9.89
CA VAL A 299 -15.62 5.73 10.92
C VAL A 299 -14.38 5.05 11.50
N ASN A 300 -14.06 5.37 12.74
CA ASN A 300 -12.89 4.85 13.44
C ASN A 300 -13.31 3.68 14.33
N LEU A 301 -12.85 2.49 13.98
CA LEU A 301 -13.18 1.23 14.67
C LEU A 301 -12.05 0.76 15.61
N LEU A 302 -11.07 1.60 15.85
CA LEU A 302 -9.98 1.26 16.78
C LEU A 302 -10.52 1.07 18.18
N GLY A 303 -10.04 0.00 18.85
CA GLY A 303 -10.45 -0.36 20.18
C GLY A 303 -9.77 0.47 21.26
N SER A 304 -10.11 0.14 22.53
CA SER A 304 -9.56 0.80 23.71
C SER A 304 -8.27 0.16 24.25
N LYS A 305 -7.80 -0.91 23.62
CA LYS A 305 -6.52 -1.54 23.99
C LYS A 305 -5.35 -0.61 23.67
N GLU A 306 -4.29 -0.72 24.45
CA GLU A 306 -3.16 0.22 24.50
C GLU A 306 -2.66 0.70 23.11
N GLY A 307 -2.33 -0.21 22.21
CA GLY A 307 -1.82 0.14 20.87
C GLY A 307 -2.87 0.78 19.98
N GLU A 308 -4.07 0.23 19.93
CA GLU A 308 -5.17 0.79 19.16
C GLU A 308 -5.62 2.14 19.71
N HIS A 309 -5.61 2.29 21.01
CA HIS A 309 -5.96 3.54 21.69
C HIS A 309 -4.93 4.64 21.36
N MET A 310 -3.64 4.32 21.37
CA MET A 310 -2.58 5.24 20.99
C MET A 310 -2.76 5.74 19.55
N LEU A 311 -3.02 4.84 18.59
CA LEU A 311 -3.29 5.20 17.20
C LEU A 311 -4.54 6.06 17.06
N SER A 312 -5.61 5.73 17.81
CA SER A 312 -6.86 6.49 17.79
C SER A 312 -6.64 7.92 18.27
N LYS A 313 -5.92 8.09 19.36
CA LYS A 313 -5.58 9.42 19.89
C LYS A 313 -4.68 10.20 18.93
N ALA A 314 -3.67 9.56 18.36
CA ALA A 314 -2.79 10.19 17.40
C ALA A 314 -3.56 10.66 16.16
N PHE A 315 -4.45 9.82 15.65
CA PHE A 315 -5.33 10.17 14.54
C PHE A 315 -6.21 11.39 14.85
N GLN A 316 -6.88 11.38 16.00
CA GLN A 316 -7.72 12.50 16.45
C GLN A 316 -6.93 13.80 16.58
N SER A 317 -5.73 13.72 17.14
CA SER A 317 -4.86 14.88 17.33
C SER A 317 -4.39 15.47 16.00
N HIS A 318 -4.02 14.60 15.05
CA HIS A 318 -3.63 15.05 13.71
C HIS A 318 -4.80 15.66 12.95
N LEU A 319 -5.98 15.08 13.08
CA LEU A 319 -7.19 15.62 12.44
C LEU A 319 -7.50 17.02 12.98
N LYS A 320 -7.48 17.20 14.31
CA LYS A 320 -7.71 18.51 14.94
C LYS A 320 -6.70 19.57 14.53
N ALA A 321 -5.43 19.18 14.38
CA ALA A 321 -4.35 20.09 14.02
C ALA A 321 -4.29 20.39 12.52
N SER A 322 -5.01 19.65 11.69
CA SER A 322 -4.99 19.78 10.25
C SER A 322 -6.00 20.79 9.72
N GLU A 323 -5.82 21.23 8.48
CA GLU A 323 -6.81 22.04 7.75
C GLU A 323 -8.13 21.28 7.49
N HIS A 324 -8.15 19.95 7.70
CA HIS A 324 -9.31 19.08 7.50
C HIS A 324 -10.25 19.02 8.71
N ALA A 325 -9.90 19.64 9.82
CA ALA A 325 -10.67 19.58 11.06
C ALA A 325 -12.12 20.05 10.93
N SER A 326 -12.35 21.06 10.10
CA SER A 326 -13.69 21.63 9.88
C SER A 326 -14.54 20.82 8.91
N ASP A 327 -13.90 20.03 8.02
CA ASP A 327 -14.56 19.36 6.90
C ASP A 327 -14.83 17.88 7.17
N ILE A 328 -13.99 17.24 7.95
CA ILE A 328 -14.06 15.80 8.19
C ILE A 328 -14.75 15.54 9.52
N HIS A 329 -15.86 14.81 9.44
CA HIS A 329 -16.59 14.35 10.61
C HIS A 329 -16.10 12.95 10.98
N MET A 330 -15.63 12.77 12.22
CA MET A 330 -15.18 11.47 12.70
C MET A 330 -16.17 10.87 13.69
N VAL A 331 -16.55 9.62 13.44
CA VAL A 331 -17.34 8.78 14.33
C VAL A 331 -16.40 7.71 14.89
N SER A 332 -16.27 7.65 16.19
CA SER A 332 -15.39 6.69 16.87
C SER A 332 -16.18 5.82 17.83
N PHE A 333 -16.01 4.51 17.75
CA PHE A 333 -16.56 3.57 18.73
C PHE A 333 -15.73 2.28 18.76
N ASP A 334 -15.71 1.66 19.92
CA ASP A 334 -15.08 0.35 20.10
C ASP A 334 -16.06 -0.75 19.67
N TYR A 335 -15.81 -1.33 18.49
CA TYR A 335 -16.66 -2.37 17.91
C TYR A 335 -16.81 -3.57 18.86
N HIS A 336 -15.73 -4.01 19.50
CA HIS A 336 -15.77 -5.17 20.38
C HIS A 336 -16.63 -4.95 21.62
N GLN A 337 -16.61 -3.76 22.20
CA GLN A 337 -17.42 -3.42 23.35
C GLN A 337 -18.90 -3.22 22.96
N MET A 338 -19.13 -2.59 21.81
CA MET A 338 -20.45 -2.22 21.36
C MET A 338 -21.27 -3.41 20.81
N VAL A 339 -20.57 -4.39 20.24
CA VAL A 339 -21.20 -5.57 19.60
C VAL A 339 -20.93 -6.85 20.43
N LYS A 340 -20.85 -6.74 21.74
CA LYS A 340 -20.76 -7.89 22.65
C LYS A 340 -21.96 -8.81 22.45
N GLY A 341 -21.72 -10.05 22.08
CA GLY A 341 -22.76 -11.04 21.81
C GLY A 341 -23.18 -11.17 20.34
N GLY A 342 -22.50 -10.49 19.40
CA GLY A 342 -22.69 -10.67 17.96
C GLY A 342 -24.02 -10.14 17.41
N LYS A 343 -24.65 -9.19 18.07
CA LYS A 343 -25.92 -8.62 17.63
C LYS A 343 -25.70 -7.41 16.71
N ALA A 344 -25.94 -7.57 15.42
CA ALA A 344 -25.90 -6.50 14.43
C ALA A 344 -26.90 -5.35 14.73
N GLU A 345 -27.92 -5.59 15.52
CA GLU A 345 -28.90 -4.60 15.96
C GLU A 345 -28.29 -3.44 16.75
N LYS A 346 -27.23 -3.70 17.53
CA LYS A 346 -26.50 -2.67 18.26
C LYS A 346 -25.73 -1.74 17.34
N LEU A 347 -25.25 -2.26 16.22
CA LEU A 347 -24.55 -1.47 15.22
C LEU A 347 -25.49 -0.42 14.62
N HIS A 348 -26.72 -0.80 14.32
CA HIS A 348 -27.75 0.13 13.83
C HIS A 348 -28.00 1.28 14.82
N SER A 349 -28.17 0.97 16.11
CA SER A 349 -28.44 2.00 17.13
C SER A 349 -27.26 2.96 17.35
N VAL A 350 -26.02 2.46 17.26
CA VAL A 350 -24.81 3.26 17.43
C VAL A 350 -24.58 4.19 16.23
N LEU A 351 -24.79 3.68 15.01
CA LEU A 351 -24.55 4.44 13.79
C LEU A 351 -25.76 5.28 13.35
N LYS A 352 -26.94 5.03 13.89
CA LYS A 352 -28.17 5.73 13.49
C LYS A 352 -28.08 7.26 13.48
N PRO A 353 -27.47 7.94 14.46
CA PRO A 353 -27.34 9.40 14.43
C PRO A 353 -26.52 9.91 13.26
N GLN A 354 -25.62 9.07 12.72
CA GLN A 354 -24.70 9.42 11.64
C GLN A 354 -25.20 8.97 10.27
N VAL A 355 -26.17 8.05 10.23
CA VAL A 355 -26.73 7.49 9.00
C VAL A 355 -27.31 8.60 8.11
N GLN A 356 -27.97 9.59 8.68
CA GLN A 356 -28.53 10.70 7.90
C GLN A 356 -27.46 11.49 7.15
N LYS A 357 -26.32 11.77 7.78
CA LYS A 357 -25.21 12.50 7.13
C LYS A 357 -24.65 11.75 5.93
N PHE A 358 -24.42 10.43 6.08
CA PHE A 358 -23.89 9.67 4.96
C PHE A 358 -24.93 9.45 3.86
N LEU A 359 -26.22 9.33 4.22
CA LEU A 359 -27.32 9.28 3.25
C LEU A 359 -27.42 10.57 2.42
N ASP A 360 -27.09 11.71 3.03
CA ASP A 360 -27.06 13.02 2.36
C ASP A 360 -25.96 13.10 1.30
N TYR A 361 -24.88 12.31 1.40
CA TYR A 361 -23.88 12.20 0.36
C TYR A 361 -24.43 11.56 -0.91
N GLY A 362 -25.51 10.79 -0.78
CA GLY A 362 -26.20 10.19 -1.89
C GLY A 362 -25.42 9.09 -2.59
N PHE A 363 -25.77 8.88 -3.82
CA PHE A 363 -25.19 7.88 -4.68
C PHE A 363 -25.21 8.40 -6.12
N PHE A 364 -24.43 7.78 -6.99
CA PHE A 364 -24.47 8.08 -8.42
C PHE A 364 -25.69 7.40 -9.04
N TYR A 365 -26.44 8.16 -9.86
CA TYR A 365 -27.58 7.63 -10.62
C TYR A 365 -27.59 8.21 -12.04
N PHE A 366 -27.53 7.33 -13.02
CA PHE A 366 -27.67 7.61 -14.44
C PHE A 366 -28.96 6.95 -14.93
N ASP A 367 -29.87 7.73 -15.54
CA ASP A 367 -31.19 7.28 -15.92
C ASP A 367 -31.30 6.66 -17.33
N GLY A 368 -30.18 6.48 -18.00
CA GLY A 368 -30.10 6.00 -19.38
C GLY A 368 -29.85 7.12 -20.40
N SER A 369 -30.08 8.37 -20.02
CA SER A 369 -29.84 9.53 -20.89
C SER A 369 -28.93 10.56 -20.26
N GLU A 370 -29.09 10.86 -18.96
CA GLU A 370 -28.29 11.85 -18.25
C GLU A 370 -28.05 11.47 -16.80
N VAL A 371 -27.01 12.05 -16.20
CA VAL A 371 -26.70 11.87 -14.78
C VAL A 371 -27.67 12.69 -13.94
N GLN A 372 -28.48 12.02 -13.14
CA GLN A 372 -29.46 12.63 -12.26
C GLN A 372 -28.91 12.97 -10.88
N ARG A 373 -27.99 12.16 -10.37
CA ARG A 373 -27.40 12.33 -9.04
C ARG A 373 -25.94 11.93 -9.07
N CYS A 374 -25.14 12.60 -8.23
CA CYS A 374 -23.75 12.24 -7.96
C CYS A 374 -23.56 12.00 -6.47
N GLN A 375 -22.67 11.12 -6.12
CA GLN A 375 -22.23 10.93 -4.74
C GLN A 375 -21.29 12.07 -4.36
N SER A 376 -21.66 12.86 -3.35
CA SER A 376 -20.92 14.07 -2.97
C SER A 376 -19.79 13.82 -1.96
N GLY A 377 -19.74 12.64 -1.37
CA GLY A 377 -18.75 12.26 -0.39
C GLY A 377 -18.78 10.77 -0.11
N THR A 378 -17.81 10.29 0.66
CA THR A 378 -17.69 8.87 1.03
C THR A 378 -17.53 8.68 2.52
N VAL A 379 -17.87 7.48 2.98
CA VAL A 379 -17.49 6.99 4.30
C VAL A 379 -16.19 6.25 4.17
N ARG A 380 -15.18 6.68 4.95
CA ARG A 380 -13.89 6.02 5.08
C ARG A 380 -13.83 5.31 6.42
N THR A 381 -13.71 4.00 6.39
CA THR A 381 -13.62 3.18 7.60
C THR A 381 -12.16 2.82 7.88
N ASN A 382 -11.71 3.01 9.12
CA ASN A 382 -10.40 2.53 9.52
C ASN A 382 -10.46 1.74 10.82
N CYS A 383 -9.71 0.67 10.85
CA CYS A 383 -9.42 -0.14 12.02
C CYS A 383 -8.00 -0.68 11.89
N LEU A 384 -7.56 -1.47 12.88
CA LEU A 384 -6.19 -1.97 12.90
C LEU A 384 -5.88 -2.82 11.64
N ASP A 385 -6.70 -3.81 11.37
CA ASP A 385 -6.48 -4.79 10.28
C ASP A 385 -7.38 -4.60 9.06
N CYS A 386 -8.43 -3.80 9.18
CA CYS A 386 -9.42 -3.60 8.10
C CYS A 386 -10.04 -4.92 7.58
N LEU A 387 -10.31 -5.88 8.47
CA LEU A 387 -10.93 -7.16 8.14
C LEU A 387 -12.39 -7.23 8.62
N ASP A 388 -12.67 -8.05 9.64
CA ASP A 388 -14.05 -8.41 10.02
C ASP A 388 -14.89 -7.22 10.52
N ARG A 389 -14.32 -6.39 11.37
CA ARG A 389 -15.01 -5.20 11.89
C ARG A 389 -15.42 -4.24 10.79
N THR A 390 -14.50 -3.97 9.88
CA THR A 390 -14.72 -3.09 8.74
C THR A 390 -15.76 -3.67 7.78
N ASN A 391 -15.69 -4.97 7.51
CA ASN A 391 -16.66 -5.65 6.64
C ASN A 391 -18.09 -5.52 7.18
N SER A 392 -18.27 -5.71 8.48
CA SER A 392 -19.58 -5.59 9.13
C SER A 392 -20.16 -4.18 9.02
N VAL A 393 -19.35 -3.17 9.28
CA VAL A 393 -19.77 -1.76 9.20
C VAL A 393 -20.11 -1.36 7.77
N GLN A 394 -19.25 -1.72 6.82
CA GLN A 394 -19.49 -1.39 5.41
C GLN A 394 -20.71 -2.09 4.85
N ALA A 395 -20.95 -3.34 5.21
CA ALA A 395 -22.16 -4.07 4.82
C ALA A 395 -23.42 -3.40 5.36
N PHE A 396 -23.40 -2.98 6.63
CA PHE A 396 -24.50 -2.25 7.24
C PHE A 396 -24.80 -0.95 6.48
N LEU A 397 -23.79 -0.12 6.24
CA LEU A 397 -23.96 1.15 5.53
C LEU A 397 -24.40 0.93 4.08
N GLY A 398 -23.87 -0.09 3.42
CA GLY A 398 -24.26 -0.46 2.07
C GLY A 398 -25.74 -0.83 1.97
N LEU A 399 -26.25 -1.59 2.93
CA LEU A 399 -27.67 -1.98 2.96
C LEU A 399 -28.60 -0.79 3.25
N GLU A 400 -28.16 0.16 4.07
CA GLU A 400 -28.91 1.40 4.30
C GLU A 400 -29.04 2.23 3.01
N MET A 401 -27.97 2.37 2.24
CA MET A 401 -27.98 3.09 0.96
C MET A 401 -28.71 2.31 -0.13
N LEU A 402 -28.69 0.99 -0.06
CA LEU A 402 -29.39 0.14 -1.03
C LEU A 402 -30.88 0.51 -1.15
N ALA A 403 -31.55 0.78 -0.03
CA ALA A 403 -32.94 1.21 -0.02
C ALA A 403 -33.16 2.46 -0.88
N LYS A 404 -32.21 3.42 -0.81
CA LYS A 404 -32.27 4.66 -1.61
C LYS A 404 -31.99 4.41 -3.09
N GLN A 405 -31.07 3.53 -3.40
CA GLN A 405 -30.78 3.13 -4.78
C GLN A 405 -31.99 2.46 -5.43
N LEU A 406 -32.68 1.59 -4.69
CA LEU A 406 -33.87 0.91 -5.18
C LEU A 406 -35.03 1.88 -5.43
N GLU A 407 -35.22 2.87 -4.57
CA GLU A 407 -36.21 3.94 -4.78
C GLU A 407 -35.95 4.69 -6.10
N ALA A 408 -34.69 5.07 -6.36
CA ALA A 408 -34.33 5.80 -7.57
C ALA A 408 -34.55 4.97 -8.84
N LEU A 409 -34.37 3.65 -8.77
CA LEU A 409 -34.56 2.73 -9.88
C LEU A 409 -36.04 2.31 -10.08
N GLY A 410 -36.96 2.77 -9.21
CA GLY A 410 -38.37 2.37 -9.26
C GLY A 410 -38.63 0.93 -8.81
N LEU A 411 -37.72 0.35 -8.03
CA LEU A 411 -37.79 -1.03 -7.56
C LEU A 411 -38.30 -1.17 -6.11
N ALA A 412 -38.55 -0.05 -5.43
CA ALA A 412 -38.94 -0.04 -4.00
C ALA A 412 -40.44 -0.27 -3.74
N GLU A 413 -41.26 -0.27 -4.76
CA GLU A 413 -42.73 -0.38 -4.62
C GLU A 413 -43.21 -1.75 -4.13
N LYS A 414 -42.45 -2.80 -4.42
CA LYS A 414 -42.77 -4.17 -4.01
C LYS A 414 -41.84 -4.61 -2.86
N PRO A 415 -42.38 -4.78 -1.63
CA PRO A 415 -41.59 -5.17 -0.46
C PRO A 415 -40.83 -6.49 -0.63
N GLN A 416 -41.41 -7.44 -1.35
CA GLN A 416 -40.78 -8.74 -1.63
C GLN A 416 -39.54 -8.60 -2.48
N LEU A 417 -39.58 -7.70 -3.47
CA LEU A 417 -38.40 -7.44 -4.33
C LEU A 417 -37.29 -6.73 -3.56
N VAL A 418 -37.63 -5.76 -2.71
CA VAL A 418 -36.68 -5.07 -1.82
C VAL A 418 -36.02 -6.09 -0.92
N THR A 419 -36.74 -7.01 -0.32
CA THR A 419 -36.21 -8.06 0.53
C THR A 419 -35.23 -8.95 -0.25
N ARG A 420 -35.54 -9.31 -1.49
CA ARG A 420 -34.68 -10.11 -2.35
C ARG A 420 -33.37 -9.39 -2.65
N PHE A 421 -33.39 -8.11 -2.98
CA PHE A 421 -32.20 -7.30 -3.18
C PHE A 421 -31.33 -7.23 -1.92
N GLN A 422 -31.96 -7.02 -0.76
CA GLN A 422 -31.27 -6.99 0.53
C GLN A 422 -30.56 -8.32 0.83
N GLU A 423 -31.22 -9.44 0.60
CA GLU A 423 -30.63 -10.78 0.82
C GLU A 423 -29.45 -11.03 -0.12
N VAL A 424 -29.60 -10.68 -1.39
CA VAL A 424 -28.54 -10.86 -2.39
C VAL A 424 -27.31 -9.98 -2.05
N PHE A 425 -27.53 -8.71 -1.73
CA PHE A 425 -26.43 -7.82 -1.35
C PHE A 425 -25.77 -8.22 -0.04
N ARG A 426 -26.56 -8.68 0.94
CA ARG A 426 -26.00 -9.21 2.19
C ARG A 426 -25.08 -10.41 1.93
N SER A 427 -25.51 -11.32 1.07
CA SER A 427 -24.70 -12.47 0.63
C SER A 427 -23.43 -12.02 -0.08
N MET A 428 -23.53 -11.06 -1.02
CA MET A 428 -22.38 -10.53 -1.74
C MET A 428 -21.39 -9.82 -0.81
N TRP A 429 -21.87 -9.06 0.17
CA TRP A 429 -21.03 -8.40 1.17
C TRP A 429 -20.25 -9.42 2.01
N SER A 430 -20.87 -10.54 2.36
CA SER A 430 -20.21 -11.63 3.09
C SER A 430 -19.09 -12.27 2.26
N VAL A 431 -19.37 -12.60 1.00
CA VAL A 431 -18.36 -13.20 0.09
C VAL A 431 -17.24 -12.20 -0.20
N ASN A 432 -17.58 -10.94 -0.39
CA ASN A 432 -16.60 -9.88 -0.60
C ASN A 432 -15.67 -9.72 0.61
N GLY A 433 -16.22 -9.78 1.82
CA GLY A 433 -15.46 -9.76 3.06
C GLY A 433 -14.46 -10.92 3.14
N ASP A 434 -14.87 -12.12 2.75
CA ASP A 434 -13.99 -13.28 2.66
C ASP A 434 -12.86 -13.08 1.64
N SER A 435 -13.17 -12.53 0.48
CA SER A 435 -12.17 -12.26 -0.57
C SER A 435 -11.10 -11.29 -0.09
N ILE A 436 -11.51 -10.19 0.52
CA ILE A 436 -10.56 -9.19 1.05
C ILE A 436 -9.74 -9.77 2.20
N SER A 437 -10.37 -10.52 3.09
CA SER A 437 -9.67 -11.18 4.20
C SER A 437 -8.59 -12.14 3.72
N LYS A 438 -8.87 -12.92 2.67
CA LYS A 438 -7.89 -13.84 2.07
C LYS A 438 -6.68 -13.14 1.48
N ILE A 439 -6.86 -11.96 0.89
CA ILE A 439 -5.77 -11.18 0.32
C ILE A 439 -4.76 -10.80 1.41
N TYR A 440 -5.23 -10.36 2.57
CA TYR A 440 -4.35 -9.90 3.66
C TYR A 440 -3.86 -10.99 4.59
N ALA A 441 -4.74 -11.93 4.95
CA ALA A 441 -4.48 -12.91 6.00
C ALA A 441 -4.44 -14.36 5.50
N GLY A 442 -4.69 -14.59 4.22
CA GLY A 442 -4.73 -15.93 3.63
C GLY A 442 -5.92 -16.79 4.05
N THR A 443 -6.81 -16.28 4.90
CA THR A 443 -8.00 -16.99 5.39
C THR A 443 -9.26 -16.14 5.19
N GLY A 444 -10.43 -16.79 5.15
CA GLY A 444 -11.70 -16.08 5.07
C GLY A 444 -12.02 -15.26 6.32
N ALA A 445 -13.08 -14.47 6.26
CA ALA A 445 -13.55 -13.65 7.38
C ALA A 445 -14.01 -14.51 8.56
N LEU A 446 -13.90 -13.95 9.77
CA LEU A 446 -14.40 -14.61 10.98
C LEU A 446 -15.93 -14.48 11.07
N GLU A 447 -16.58 -15.60 11.48
CA GLU A 447 -18.04 -15.68 11.67
C GLU A 447 -18.34 -15.74 13.18
N GLY A 448 -19.01 -14.75 13.76
CA GLY A 448 -19.12 -14.60 15.20
C GLY A 448 -20.35 -15.21 15.89
N LYS A 449 -21.23 -16.03 15.25
CA LYS A 449 -22.58 -16.27 15.77
C LYS A 449 -22.97 -17.70 16.16
N ALA A 450 -22.36 -18.77 15.60
CA ALA A 450 -22.70 -20.14 15.90
C ALA A 450 -21.56 -20.86 16.62
N LYS A 451 -21.84 -21.89 17.43
CA LYS A 451 -20.76 -22.69 18.07
C LYS A 451 -19.78 -23.27 17.05
N ALA A 452 -20.31 -23.78 15.93
CA ALA A 452 -19.49 -24.25 14.81
C ALA A 452 -18.74 -23.09 14.12
N GLY A 453 -19.36 -21.92 13.99
CA GLY A 453 -18.72 -20.72 13.49
C GLY A 453 -17.61 -20.21 14.40
N LYS A 454 -17.77 -20.27 15.72
CA LYS A 454 -16.74 -19.88 16.68
C LYS A 454 -15.49 -20.78 16.59
N LEU A 455 -15.68 -22.08 16.46
CA LEU A 455 -14.56 -23.03 16.27
C LEU A 455 -13.86 -22.77 14.93
N LYS A 456 -14.62 -22.56 13.87
CA LYS A 456 -14.11 -22.21 12.55
C LYS A 456 -13.37 -20.86 12.58
N ASP A 457 -13.88 -19.87 13.29
CA ASP A 457 -13.25 -18.56 13.49
C ASP A 457 -11.95 -18.69 14.31
N GLY A 458 -11.94 -19.51 15.35
CA GLY A 458 -10.75 -19.82 16.13
C GLY A 458 -9.67 -20.48 15.28
N ALA A 459 -10.02 -21.48 14.47
CA ALA A 459 -9.12 -22.13 13.55
C ALA A 459 -8.57 -21.16 12.49
N ARG A 460 -9.42 -20.30 11.91
CA ARG A 460 -9.02 -19.25 10.97
C ARG A 460 -8.06 -18.26 11.63
N SER A 461 -8.32 -17.86 12.88
CA SER A 461 -7.45 -16.94 13.62
C SER A 461 -6.06 -17.55 13.87
N VAL A 462 -5.99 -18.84 14.25
CA VAL A 462 -4.72 -19.56 14.41
C VAL A 462 -4.00 -19.66 13.07
N THR A 463 -4.72 -20.02 12.01
CA THR A 463 -4.16 -20.10 10.65
C THR A 463 -3.60 -18.76 10.19
N ARG A 464 -4.31 -17.65 10.43
CA ARG A 464 -3.83 -16.29 10.13
C ARG A 464 -2.52 -16.01 10.84
N THR A 465 -2.42 -16.34 12.14
CA THR A 465 -1.20 -16.13 12.92
C THR A 465 -0.02 -16.94 12.38
N ILE A 466 -0.24 -18.22 12.07
CA ILE A 466 0.79 -19.10 11.50
C ILE A 466 1.25 -18.57 10.15
N GLN A 467 0.35 -18.24 9.25
CA GLN A 467 0.67 -17.69 7.93
C GLN A 467 1.44 -16.38 8.03
N ASN A 468 1.03 -15.47 8.91
CA ASN A 468 1.69 -14.20 9.11
C ASN A 468 3.13 -14.35 9.58
N ASN A 469 3.42 -15.35 10.42
CA ASN A 469 4.76 -15.56 10.95
C ASN A 469 5.69 -16.31 9.99
N PHE A 470 5.16 -17.21 9.14
CA PHE A 470 5.97 -18.12 8.32
C PHE A 470 5.92 -17.84 6.82
N PHE A 471 4.82 -17.31 6.29
CA PHE A 471 4.60 -17.19 4.85
C PHE A 471 4.48 -15.76 4.32
N ASP A 472 4.22 -14.77 5.17
CA ASP A 472 3.94 -13.40 4.74
C ASP A 472 5.13 -12.72 4.06
N SER A 473 6.36 -13.03 4.47
CA SER A 473 7.56 -12.43 3.86
C SER A 473 7.74 -12.85 2.40
N SER A 474 7.51 -14.13 2.08
CA SER A 474 7.57 -14.62 0.70
C SER A 474 6.46 -14.04 -0.18
N LYS A 475 5.27 -13.91 0.37
CA LYS A 475 4.14 -13.30 -0.32
C LYS A 475 4.37 -11.82 -0.55
N GLN A 476 4.93 -11.11 0.43
CA GLN A 476 5.28 -9.69 0.29
C GLN A 476 6.32 -9.49 -0.81
N GLU A 477 7.35 -10.32 -0.84
CA GLU A 477 8.38 -10.28 -1.89
C GLU A 477 7.75 -10.50 -3.27
N ALA A 478 6.85 -11.46 -3.40
CA ALA A 478 6.15 -11.75 -4.66
C ALA A 478 5.29 -10.56 -5.13
N ILE A 479 4.59 -9.91 -4.21
CA ILE A 479 3.82 -8.71 -4.50
C ILE A 479 4.74 -7.58 -4.99
N ASP A 480 5.87 -7.38 -4.33
CA ASP A 480 6.85 -6.36 -4.70
C ASP A 480 7.47 -6.63 -6.08
N VAL A 481 7.75 -7.89 -6.39
CA VAL A 481 8.22 -8.30 -7.73
C VAL A 481 7.18 -7.97 -8.80
N LEU A 482 5.93 -8.32 -8.55
CA LEU A 482 4.84 -8.05 -9.49
C LEU A 482 4.68 -6.54 -9.74
N LEU A 483 4.72 -5.74 -8.70
CA LEU A 483 4.48 -4.30 -8.78
C LEU A 483 5.68 -3.50 -9.25
N LEU A 484 6.90 -3.91 -8.91
CA LEU A 484 8.12 -3.12 -9.13
C LEU A 484 9.16 -3.82 -10.01
N GLY A 485 9.08 -5.13 -10.21
CA GLY A 485 10.08 -5.90 -10.91
C GLY A 485 11.40 -6.05 -10.16
N ASN A 486 11.38 -5.90 -8.82
CA ASN A 486 12.58 -5.96 -8.00
C ASN A 486 12.36 -6.81 -6.76
N THR A 487 13.30 -7.76 -6.53
CA THR A 487 13.16 -8.71 -5.44
C THR A 487 13.89 -8.32 -4.18
N LEU A 488 14.94 -7.56 -4.28
CA LEU A 488 15.95 -7.78 -3.24
C LEU A 488 16.33 -6.67 -2.42
N ASN A 489 16.16 -5.57 -2.84
CA ASN A 489 16.59 -4.47 -2.04
C ASN A 489 15.58 -3.41 -2.18
N SER A 490 14.82 -3.33 -1.13
CA SER A 490 14.22 -2.10 -0.75
C SER A 490 15.09 -0.89 -1.14
N ASP A 491 16.42 -0.97 -1.07
CA ASP A 491 17.33 0.14 -1.39
C ASP A 491 17.29 0.62 -2.84
N LEU A 492 17.25 -0.27 -3.83
CA LEU A 492 17.13 0.15 -5.23
C LEU A 492 15.69 0.55 -5.58
N ALA A 493 14.73 -0.18 -5.04
CA ALA A 493 13.32 0.19 -5.15
C ALA A 493 13.05 1.51 -4.42
N ASP A 494 13.64 1.70 -3.23
CA ASP A 494 13.53 2.93 -2.45
C ASP A 494 14.24 4.09 -3.11
N LYS A 495 15.41 3.88 -3.72
CA LYS A 495 16.07 4.90 -4.53
C LYS A 495 15.23 5.30 -5.73
N ALA A 496 14.62 4.34 -6.41
CA ALA A 496 13.71 4.63 -7.51
C ALA A 496 12.48 5.39 -7.05
N ARG A 497 11.86 4.97 -5.93
CA ARG A 497 10.72 5.67 -5.32
C ARG A 497 11.09 7.07 -4.83
N ALA A 498 12.29 7.21 -4.29
CA ALA A 498 12.78 8.46 -3.73
C ALA A 498 13.10 9.52 -4.79
N LEU A 499 13.61 9.10 -5.93
CA LEU A 499 13.89 10.01 -7.05
C LEU A 499 12.64 10.38 -7.84
N LEU A 500 11.54 9.67 -7.63
CA LEU A 500 10.40 9.70 -8.52
C LEU A 500 9.10 9.85 -7.74
N THR A 501 8.27 10.77 -8.14
CA THR A 501 6.86 10.76 -7.74
C THR A 501 6.23 9.44 -8.25
N THR A 502 5.14 9.01 -7.64
CA THR A 502 4.45 7.77 -8.02
C THR A 502 4.22 7.64 -9.53
N GLY A 503 3.95 8.75 -10.21
CA GLY A 503 3.83 8.78 -11.66
C GLY A 503 5.12 8.49 -12.43
N SER A 504 6.28 8.86 -11.85
CA SER A 504 7.58 8.66 -12.48
C SER A 504 8.09 7.22 -12.39
N LEU A 505 7.68 6.46 -11.36
CA LEU A 505 7.98 5.02 -11.27
C LEU A 505 7.40 4.23 -12.45
N ARG A 506 6.43 4.80 -13.11
CA ARG A 506 5.76 4.22 -14.27
C ARG A 506 6.37 4.66 -15.60
N ALA A 507 7.40 5.47 -15.53
CA ALA A 507 8.14 5.90 -16.73
C ALA A 507 9.04 4.77 -17.24
N SER A 508 9.34 4.80 -18.54
CA SER A 508 10.26 3.85 -19.13
C SER A 508 11.68 4.03 -18.59
N SER A 509 12.47 2.97 -18.61
CA SER A 509 13.88 2.99 -18.18
C SER A 509 14.69 4.06 -18.91
N LYS A 510 14.37 4.32 -20.18
CA LYS A 510 15.02 5.37 -20.98
C LYS A 510 14.75 6.76 -20.42
N VAL A 511 13.49 7.04 -20.04
CA VAL A 511 13.12 8.32 -19.43
C VAL A 511 13.82 8.49 -18.09
N LEU A 512 13.82 7.44 -17.25
CA LEU A 512 14.48 7.47 -15.95
C LEU A 512 15.98 7.71 -16.08
N LYS A 513 16.61 7.05 -17.03
CA LYS A 513 18.04 7.25 -17.33
C LYS A 513 18.32 8.70 -17.75
N ASN A 514 17.52 9.24 -18.66
CA ASN A 514 17.64 10.62 -19.09
C ASN A 514 17.45 11.60 -17.93
N MET A 515 16.52 11.35 -17.03
CA MET A 515 16.32 12.17 -15.83
C MET A 515 17.55 12.15 -14.94
N CYS A 516 18.14 10.98 -14.70
CA CYS A 516 19.34 10.85 -13.88
C CYS A 516 20.55 11.51 -14.53
N GLU A 517 20.73 11.37 -15.84
CA GLU A 517 21.87 11.95 -16.56
C GLU A 517 21.77 13.49 -16.67
N ASN A 518 20.60 14.03 -16.66
CA ASN A 518 20.35 15.47 -16.85
C ASN A 518 19.87 16.19 -15.59
N PHE A 519 19.94 15.55 -14.41
CA PHE A 519 19.36 16.13 -13.19
C PHE A 519 19.94 17.52 -12.87
N TYR A 520 21.18 17.78 -13.19
CA TYR A 520 21.86 19.08 -12.99
C TYR A 520 21.25 20.23 -13.80
N LYS A 521 20.49 19.91 -14.85
CA LYS A 521 19.84 20.92 -15.70
C LYS A 521 18.52 21.43 -15.12
N TYR A 522 17.82 20.63 -14.32
CA TYR A 522 16.52 20.97 -13.76
C TYR A 522 16.49 21.04 -12.24
N SER A 523 17.54 20.60 -11.56
CA SER A 523 17.64 20.66 -10.10
C SER A 523 18.41 21.89 -9.65
N LYS A 524 18.02 22.42 -8.48
CA LYS A 524 18.64 23.60 -7.88
C LYS A 524 19.28 23.21 -6.54
N PRO A 525 20.62 23.28 -6.42
CA PRO A 525 21.29 22.97 -5.15
C PRO A 525 20.85 23.90 -4.02
N LYS A 526 20.65 23.32 -2.85
CA LYS A 526 20.38 24.05 -1.60
C LYS A 526 21.44 23.64 -0.58
N LYS A 527 21.97 24.63 0.15
CA LYS A 527 22.85 24.37 1.28
C LYS A 527 22.05 24.11 2.53
N ILE A 528 22.40 23.06 3.26
CA ILE A 528 21.81 22.74 4.56
C ILE A 528 22.93 22.63 5.62
N ARG A 529 22.54 22.84 6.87
CA ARG A 529 23.41 22.64 8.02
C ARG A 529 22.95 21.42 8.78
N VAL A 530 23.90 20.52 9.05
CA VAL A 530 23.66 19.30 9.81
C VAL A 530 24.57 19.33 11.04
N CYS A 531 23.98 19.17 12.21
CA CYS A 531 24.72 19.02 13.45
C CYS A 531 24.67 17.55 13.87
N VAL A 532 25.83 16.93 14.02
CA VAL A 532 25.96 15.55 14.45
C VAL A 532 26.68 15.51 15.79
N GLY A 533 26.05 14.91 16.79
CA GLY A 533 26.63 14.78 18.12
C GLY A 533 26.59 13.34 18.61
N THR A 534 27.60 12.96 19.38
CA THR A 534 27.63 11.65 20.04
C THR A 534 28.15 11.80 21.46
N TRP A 535 27.57 11.04 22.38
CA TRP A 535 27.96 11.09 23.80
C TRP A 535 27.66 9.77 24.52
N ASN A 536 28.66 9.25 25.23
CA ASN A 536 28.47 8.11 26.12
C ASN A 536 28.00 8.63 27.50
N VAL A 537 26.78 8.29 27.90
CA VAL A 537 26.13 8.83 29.10
C VAL A 537 26.20 7.89 30.31
N ASN A 538 27.05 6.88 30.26
CA ASN A 538 27.42 6.04 31.40
C ASN A 538 26.22 5.45 32.17
N GLY A 539 25.37 4.68 31.46
CA GLY A 539 24.20 4.03 32.05
C GLY A 539 23.03 4.98 32.32
N GLY A 540 23.03 6.15 31.70
CA GLY A 540 22.02 7.17 31.87
C GLY A 540 22.19 7.99 33.17
N LYS A 541 23.23 7.75 33.92
CA LYS A 541 23.49 8.47 35.19
C LYS A 541 23.73 9.96 34.96
N GLN A 542 24.27 10.31 33.85
CA GLN A 542 24.55 11.69 33.48
C GLN A 542 23.28 12.49 33.09
N PHE A 543 22.20 11.83 32.77
CA PHE A 543 20.95 12.49 32.44
C PHE A 543 20.41 13.38 33.55
N ARG A 544 20.43 12.89 34.78
CA ARG A 544 20.00 13.67 35.97
C ARG A 544 20.84 14.93 36.16
N SER A 545 22.13 14.83 35.94
CA SER A 545 23.07 15.95 36.03
C SER A 545 22.80 17.02 34.98
N ILE A 546 22.42 16.62 33.78
CA ILE A 546 22.17 17.51 32.64
C ILE A 546 20.81 18.16 32.71
N ALA A 547 19.79 17.48 33.21
CA ALA A 547 18.46 18.05 33.40
C ALA A 547 18.52 19.26 34.32
N PHE A 548 19.48 19.30 35.25
CA PHE A 548 19.76 20.44 36.10
C PHE A 548 20.76 21.44 35.54
N LYS A 549 21.46 21.09 34.43
CA LYS A 549 22.49 21.93 33.79
C LYS A 549 22.21 22.12 32.31
N ASN A 550 21.05 22.72 31.98
CA ASN A 550 20.64 22.98 30.59
C ASN A 550 21.72 23.67 29.75
N GLN A 551 22.62 24.44 30.38
CA GLN A 551 23.71 25.13 29.67
C GLN A 551 24.68 24.18 28.98
N THR A 552 24.90 22.97 29.50
CA THR A 552 25.85 22.01 28.90
C THR A 552 25.35 21.46 27.54
N LEU A 553 24.06 21.14 27.43
CA LEU A 553 23.47 20.71 26.16
C LEU A 553 23.44 21.83 25.12
N THR A 554 23.10 23.05 25.55
CA THR A 554 23.10 24.21 24.65
C THR A 554 24.50 24.55 24.18
N ASP A 555 25.48 24.51 25.07
CA ASP A 555 26.90 24.73 24.71
C ASP A 555 27.39 23.68 23.69
N TRP A 556 26.97 22.43 23.87
CA TRP A 556 27.35 21.37 22.96
C TRP A 556 26.63 21.45 21.60
N LEU A 557 25.30 21.52 21.61
CA LEU A 557 24.49 21.36 20.40
C LEU A 557 24.23 22.67 19.63
N LEU A 558 24.16 23.79 20.33
CA LEU A 558 23.79 25.08 19.74
C LEU A 558 24.97 26.04 19.63
N ASP A 559 25.74 26.19 20.70
CA ASP A 559 26.71 27.27 20.82
C ASP A 559 28.17 26.84 20.57
N ALA A 560 28.44 25.54 20.43
CA ALA A 560 29.82 25.03 20.27
C ALA A 560 30.59 25.70 19.12
N PRO A 561 30.07 25.90 17.93
CA PRO A 561 30.79 26.57 16.85
C PRO A 561 31.09 28.03 17.17
N LYS A 562 30.18 28.71 17.84
CA LYS A 562 30.34 30.09 18.28
C LYS A 562 31.39 30.20 19.38
N LEU A 563 31.34 29.31 20.36
CA LEU A 563 32.33 29.25 21.45
C LEU A 563 33.74 28.87 20.94
N ALA A 564 33.80 28.09 19.87
CA ALA A 564 35.03 27.74 19.21
C ALA A 564 35.62 28.85 18.34
N GLY A 565 34.95 30.00 18.20
CA GLY A 565 35.42 31.14 17.43
C GLY A 565 35.27 31.02 15.92
N ILE A 566 34.44 30.10 15.42
CA ILE A 566 34.19 29.94 13.99
C ILE A 566 33.39 31.13 13.46
N GLN A 567 33.97 31.87 12.51
CA GLN A 567 33.42 33.18 12.06
C GLN A 567 32.01 33.09 11.47
N GLU A 568 31.68 32.03 10.76
CA GLU A 568 30.32 31.84 10.18
C GLU A 568 29.21 31.85 11.25
N PHE A 569 29.52 31.45 12.48
CA PHE A 569 28.57 31.34 13.58
C PHE A 569 28.60 32.52 14.54
N GLN A 570 29.51 33.52 14.33
CA GLN A 570 29.57 34.71 15.17
C GLN A 570 28.46 35.74 14.80
N ASP A 571 27.94 35.66 13.58
CA ASP A 571 26.88 36.57 13.12
C ASP A 571 25.53 36.06 13.65
N LYS A 572 24.75 36.99 14.22
CA LYS A 572 23.36 36.78 14.64
C LYS A 572 22.43 36.36 13.50
N ARG A 573 22.85 36.59 12.25
CA ARG A 573 22.12 36.23 11.03
C ARG A 573 22.53 34.87 10.48
N SER A 574 23.35 34.08 11.19
CA SER A 574 23.73 32.75 10.72
C SER A 574 22.48 31.87 10.56
N LYS A 575 22.45 31.08 9.49
CA LYS A 575 21.34 30.16 9.23
C LYS A 575 21.22 29.13 10.34
N PRO A 576 20.01 28.79 10.77
CA PRO A 576 19.84 27.75 11.78
C PRO A 576 20.24 26.38 11.24
N THR A 577 20.57 25.45 12.14
CA THR A 577 20.77 24.05 11.80
C THR A 577 19.48 23.47 11.22
N ASP A 578 19.59 22.74 10.13
CA ASP A 578 18.43 22.10 9.47
C ASP A 578 18.12 20.75 10.06
N ILE A 579 19.14 19.95 10.38
CA ILE A 579 19.02 18.60 10.91
C ILE A 579 19.97 18.43 12.09
N PHE A 580 19.44 17.90 13.20
CA PHE A 580 20.23 17.42 14.32
C PHE A 580 20.18 15.89 14.35
N ALA A 581 21.34 15.24 14.31
CA ALA A 581 21.47 13.80 14.53
C ALA A 581 22.29 13.59 15.80
N ILE A 582 21.64 13.11 16.87
CA ILE A 582 22.23 13.05 18.20
C ILE A 582 22.19 11.60 18.67
N GLY A 583 23.37 11.04 18.90
CA GLY A 583 23.53 9.65 19.32
C GLY A 583 24.08 9.54 20.73
N PHE A 584 23.59 8.52 21.43
CA PHE A 584 24.05 8.20 22.79
C PHE A 584 24.47 6.74 22.89
N GLU A 585 25.51 6.47 23.66
CA GLU A 585 25.93 5.15 24.06
C GLU A 585 25.75 4.99 25.55
N GLU A 586 25.50 3.75 26.00
CA GLU A 586 25.21 3.43 27.40
C GLU A 586 24.07 4.26 28.02
N MET A 587 23.02 4.46 27.22
CA MET A 587 21.81 5.19 27.66
C MET A 587 21.10 4.48 28.83
N VAL A 588 21.25 3.16 28.92
CA VAL A 588 20.80 2.33 30.03
C VAL A 588 22.00 1.55 30.57
N GLU A 589 21.91 1.08 31.79
CA GLU A 589 22.95 0.21 32.34
C GLU A 589 23.05 -1.10 31.56
N LEU A 590 24.27 -1.51 31.21
CA LEU A 590 24.55 -2.73 30.46
C LEU A 590 24.53 -3.95 31.39
N ASN A 591 23.38 -4.25 31.99
CA ASN A 591 23.16 -5.43 32.83
C ASN A 591 22.34 -6.48 32.05
N ALA A 592 22.25 -7.70 32.60
CA ALA A 592 21.56 -8.81 31.94
C ALA A 592 20.08 -8.50 31.67
N GLY A 593 19.39 -7.79 32.56
CA GLY A 593 18.00 -7.41 32.37
C GLY A 593 17.79 -6.48 31.17
N ASN A 594 18.63 -5.46 31.02
CA ASN A 594 18.56 -4.52 29.91
C ASN A 594 19.03 -5.12 28.59
N ILE A 595 19.98 -6.06 28.62
CA ILE A 595 20.42 -6.76 27.39
C ILE A 595 19.28 -7.60 26.81
N VAL A 596 18.44 -8.19 27.68
CA VAL A 596 17.28 -9.00 27.27
C VAL A 596 16.09 -8.13 26.89
N ASN A 597 15.77 -7.12 27.71
CA ASN A 597 14.61 -6.25 27.53
C ASN A 597 14.92 -4.84 28.02
N ALA A 598 15.55 -4.03 27.18
CA ALA A 598 15.96 -2.68 27.54
C ALA A 598 14.77 -1.75 27.80
N SER A 599 14.87 -0.96 28.88
CA SER A 599 13.92 0.10 29.16
C SER A 599 14.01 1.22 28.11
N THR A 600 12.88 1.69 27.61
CA THR A 600 12.77 2.83 26.68
C THR A 600 12.46 4.15 27.41
N THR A 601 12.44 4.15 28.72
CA THR A 601 12.12 5.35 29.52
C THR A 601 13.12 6.47 29.28
N ASN A 602 14.42 6.17 29.28
CA ASN A 602 15.47 7.14 29.03
C ASN A 602 15.39 7.71 27.60
N GLN A 603 15.05 6.89 26.60
CA GLN A 603 14.84 7.35 25.23
C GLN A 603 13.75 8.42 25.19
N LYS A 604 12.63 8.19 25.85
CA LYS A 604 11.51 9.15 25.88
C LYS A 604 11.88 10.45 26.61
N LEU A 605 12.55 10.33 27.74
CA LEU A 605 13.01 11.49 28.50
C LEU A 605 14.01 12.33 27.73
N TRP A 606 15.00 11.69 27.10
CA TRP A 606 15.98 12.38 26.28
C TRP A 606 15.36 13.03 25.05
N ALA A 607 14.39 12.40 24.42
CA ALA A 607 13.69 12.98 23.28
C ALA A 607 13.03 14.31 23.65
N VAL A 608 12.34 14.36 24.77
CA VAL A 608 11.67 15.57 25.27
C VAL A 608 12.68 16.66 25.63
N GLU A 609 13.72 16.30 26.37
CA GLU A 609 14.75 17.23 26.82
C GLU A 609 15.57 17.80 25.67
N LEU A 610 15.96 16.97 24.72
CA LEU A 610 16.68 17.39 23.51
C LEU A 610 15.83 18.32 22.67
N GLN A 611 14.59 17.99 22.42
CA GLN A 611 13.68 18.82 21.63
C GLN A 611 13.53 20.21 22.26
N LYS A 612 13.32 20.26 23.56
CA LYS A 612 13.21 21.50 24.31
C LYS A 612 14.49 22.33 24.22
N THR A 613 15.64 21.69 24.42
CA THR A 613 16.93 22.37 24.43
C THR A 613 17.32 22.93 23.08
N ILE A 614 17.25 22.12 22.02
CA ILE A 614 17.60 22.57 20.68
C ILE A 614 16.60 23.56 20.08
N SER A 615 15.38 23.61 20.63
CA SER A 615 14.34 24.53 20.16
C SER A 615 14.40 25.91 20.82
N ARG A 616 15.54 26.27 21.44
CA ARG A 616 15.75 27.58 22.08
C ARG A 616 15.49 28.75 21.10
N ASP A 617 16.11 28.71 19.92
CA ASP A 617 16.07 29.80 18.95
C ASP A 617 15.12 29.52 17.77
N ASN A 618 14.97 28.25 17.42
CA ASN A 618 14.12 27.78 16.33
C ASN A 618 13.42 26.50 16.74
N LYS A 619 12.23 26.27 16.22
CA LYS A 619 11.48 25.05 16.50
C LYS A 619 12.09 23.85 15.78
N TYR A 620 12.25 22.74 16.50
CA TYR A 620 12.65 21.45 15.96
C TYR A 620 11.65 20.38 16.40
N VAL A 621 11.44 19.41 15.54
CA VAL A 621 10.56 18.28 15.81
C VAL A 621 11.30 16.97 15.57
N LEU A 622 10.94 15.95 16.33
CA LEU A 622 11.55 14.63 16.18
C LEU A 622 11.07 13.99 14.86
N LEU A 623 12.02 13.64 13.99
CA LEU A 623 11.72 12.85 12.80
C LEU A 623 11.61 11.37 13.15
N ALA A 624 12.65 10.83 13.75
CA ALA A 624 12.71 9.42 14.15
C ALA A 624 13.74 9.22 15.25
N SER A 625 13.57 8.16 16.03
CA SER A 625 14.56 7.69 16.97
C SER A 625 14.55 6.16 17.02
N GLU A 626 15.71 5.57 17.31
CA GLU A 626 15.84 4.12 17.45
C GLU A 626 16.79 3.81 18.60
N GLN A 627 16.50 2.75 19.34
CA GLN A 627 17.27 2.29 20.47
C GLN A 627 17.63 0.81 20.32
N LEU A 628 18.89 0.49 20.53
CA LEU A 628 19.38 -0.87 20.70
C LEU A 628 20.08 -0.97 22.06
N VAL A 629 19.37 -1.48 23.07
CA VAL A 629 19.85 -1.53 24.45
C VAL A 629 20.31 -0.15 24.92
N GLY A 630 21.63 0.10 25.02
CA GLY A 630 22.20 1.38 25.42
C GLY A 630 22.50 2.34 24.29
N VAL A 631 22.45 1.89 23.05
CA VAL A 631 22.69 2.75 21.87
C VAL A 631 21.40 3.39 21.43
N CYS A 632 21.38 4.70 21.28
CA CYS A 632 20.18 5.41 20.88
C CYS A 632 20.53 6.57 19.96
N LEU A 633 19.76 6.74 18.88
CA LEU A 633 19.93 7.82 17.92
C LEU A 633 18.62 8.60 17.79
N PHE A 634 18.73 9.92 17.80
CA PHE A 634 17.63 10.84 17.56
C PHE A 634 17.92 11.71 16.36
N VAL A 635 16.96 11.86 15.47
CA VAL A 635 17.05 12.81 14.36
C VAL A 635 15.93 13.83 14.49
N PHE A 636 16.32 15.10 14.61
CA PHE A 636 15.40 16.23 14.68
C PHE A 636 15.54 17.08 13.42
N ILE A 637 14.43 17.66 12.97
CA ILE A 637 14.35 18.49 11.79
C ILE A 637 13.59 19.77 12.10
N ARG A 638 13.76 20.80 11.28
CA ARG A 638 12.87 21.96 11.32
C ARG A 638 11.52 21.56 10.72
N PRO A 639 10.38 22.02 11.30
CA PRO A 639 9.05 21.61 10.83
C PRO A 639 8.81 21.86 9.34
N GLN A 640 9.34 22.94 8.78
CA GLN A 640 9.19 23.29 7.36
C GLN A 640 9.87 22.29 6.41
N HIS A 641 10.77 21.45 6.92
CA HIS A 641 11.42 20.42 6.12
C HIS A 641 10.63 19.12 6.06
N ALA A 642 9.66 18.91 6.94
CA ALA A 642 8.90 17.69 7.00
C ALA A 642 8.26 17.28 5.65
N PRO A 643 7.67 18.18 4.84
CA PRO A 643 7.10 17.84 3.54
C PRO A 643 8.12 17.34 2.51
N PHE A 644 9.40 17.62 2.71
CA PHE A 644 10.48 17.33 1.77
C PHE A 644 11.36 16.14 2.21
N ILE A 645 11.00 15.49 3.31
CA ILE A 645 11.69 14.30 3.83
C ILE A 645 10.85 13.08 3.51
N ARG A 646 11.51 12.09 2.89
CA ARG A 646 10.88 10.84 2.45
C ARG A 646 11.73 9.65 2.83
N ASP A 647 11.14 8.47 2.75
CA ASP A 647 11.81 7.17 2.86
C ASP A 647 12.69 7.07 4.11
N VAL A 648 12.10 7.44 5.24
CA VAL A 648 12.74 7.31 6.54
C VAL A 648 12.76 5.84 6.91
N ALA A 649 13.96 5.30 7.10
CA ALA A 649 14.17 3.91 7.49
C ALA A 649 15.10 3.84 8.69
N VAL A 650 14.85 2.90 9.57
CA VAL A 650 15.69 2.64 10.75
C VAL A 650 16.15 1.19 10.73
N ASP A 651 17.35 0.96 11.20
CA ASP A 651 17.90 -0.40 11.31
C ASP A 651 18.85 -0.50 12.48
N THR A 652 19.09 -1.72 12.96
CA THR A 652 19.99 -2.01 14.06
C THR A 652 20.83 -3.24 13.73
N VAL A 653 22.06 -3.25 14.24
CA VAL A 653 22.92 -4.43 14.17
C VAL A 653 23.50 -4.73 15.55
N LYS A 654 23.38 -5.97 15.97
CA LYS A 654 23.94 -6.46 17.24
C LYS A 654 25.34 -7.03 16.97
N THR A 655 26.33 -6.64 17.76
CA THR A 655 27.69 -7.16 17.66
C THR A 655 28.23 -7.75 18.96
N GLY A 656 27.45 -7.63 20.06
CA GLY A 656 27.80 -8.23 21.32
C GLY A 656 27.74 -9.76 21.29
N MET A 657 28.68 -10.43 21.92
CA MET A 657 28.79 -11.91 21.97
C MET A 657 28.63 -12.57 20.59
N GLY A 658 29.41 -12.08 19.62
CA GLY A 658 29.36 -12.63 18.25
C GLY A 658 28.08 -12.31 17.47
N GLY A 659 27.35 -11.27 17.88
CA GLY A 659 26.11 -10.85 17.22
C GLY A 659 24.84 -11.29 17.95
N ALA A 660 24.96 -11.98 19.08
CA ALA A 660 23.81 -12.48 19.85
C ALA A 660 23.14 -11.43 20.73
N THR A 661 23.93 -10.46 21.25
CA THR A 661 23.43 -9.45 22.20
C THR A 661 23.61 -8.03 21.70
N GLY A 662 22.74 -7.13 22.14
CA GLY A 662 22.70 -5.73 21.74
C GLY A 662 23.47 -4.76 22.65
N ASN A 663 24.27 -5.26 23.62
CA ASN A 663 25.11 -4.41 24.48
C ASN A 663 26.20 -3.68 23.69
N LYS A 664 26.61 -4.23 22.57
CA LYS A 664 27.44 -3.60 21.52
C LYS A 664 26.73 -3.69 20.19
N GLY A 665 26.91 -2.69 19.36
CA GLY A 665 26.25 -2.65 18.07
C GLY A 665 26.09 -1.25 17.53
N ALA A 666 25.19 -1.10 16.59
CA ALA A 666 24.91 0.16 15.96
C ALA A 666 23.42 0.33 15.66
N VAL A 667 23.01 1.59 15.59
CA VAL A 667 21.67 2.03 15.20
C VAL A 667 21.83 3.01 14.05
N ALA A 668 21.04 2.86 13.01
CA ALA A 668 21.06 3.74 11.84
C ALA A 668 19.70 4.31 11.56
N ILE A 669 19.65 5.57 11.14
CA ILE A 669 18.47 6.23 10.61
C ILE A 669 18.83 6.84 9.25
N ARG A 670 18.13 6.40 8.23
CA ARG A 670 18.27 6.89 6.87
C ARG A 670 17.07 7.75 6.51
N MET A 671 17.29 8.76 5.69
CA MET A 671 16.23 9.56 5.11
C MET A 671 16.63 10.06 3.73
N LEU A 672 15.63 10.45 2.96
CA LEU A 672 15.81 11.25 1.77
C LEU A 672 15.39 12.68 2.08
N PHE A 673 16.31 13.63 1.95
CA PHE A 673 16.01 15.06 2.11
C PHE A 673 16.06 15.71 0.73
N HIS A 674 14.90 16.11 0.21
CA HIS A 674 14.69 16.41 -1.19
C HIS A 674 15.14 15.22 -2.05
N THR A 675 16.27 15.35 -2.77
CA THR A 675 16.83 14.28 -3.61
C THR A 675 18.14 13.70 -3.04
N THR A 676 18.55 14.12 -1.84
CA THR A 676 19.79 13.66 -1.22
C THR A 676 19.52 12.63 -0.13
N SER A 677 20.13 11.48 -0.25
CA SER A 677 20.06 10.42 0.76
C SER A 677 21.06 10.71 1.88
N LEU A 678 20.58 10.72 3.11
CA LEU A 678 21.40 10.89 4.31
C LEU A 678 21.20 9.66 5.20
N CYS A 679 22.30 9.17 5.78
CA CYS A 679 22.25 8.09 6.75
C CYS A 679 23.12 8.45 7.95
N PHE A 680 22.50 8.43 9.13
CA PHE A 680 23.18 8.67 10.40
C PHE A 680 23.32 7.36 11.14
N VAL A 681 24.51 7.09 11.66
CA VAL A 681 24.82 5.84 12.37
C VAL A 681 25.42 6.18 13.73
N CYS A 682 24.85 5.62 14.79
CA CYS A 682 25.40 5.69 16.13
C CYS A 682 25.89 4.29 16.52
N SER A 683 27.16 4.17 16.90
CA SER A 683 27.81 2.88 17.16
C SER A 683 28.41 2.82 18.56
N HIS A 684 28.35 1.65 19.17
CA HIS A 684 29.03 1.32 20.41
C HIS A 684 29.91 0.10 20.15
N PHE A 685 31.21 0.35 19.95
CA PHE A 685 32.17 -0.68 19.57
C PHE A 685 32.62 -1.54 20.73
N ALA A 686 33.22 -2.67 20.42
CA ALA A 686 33.82 -3.57 21.39
C ALA A 686 34.91 -2.86 22.23
N ALA A 687 34.95 -3.18 23.53
CA ALA A 687 35.92 -2.62 24.44
C ALA A 687 37.31 -3.30 24.27
N GLY A 688 38.39 -2.51 24.34
CA GLY A 688 39.78 -2.98 24.31
C GLY A 688 40.36 -3.09 22.90
N GLN A 689 41.64 -2.78 22.79
CA GLN A 689 42.34 -2.74 21.50
C GLN A 689 42.40 -4.08 20.78
N SER A 690 42.46 -5.18 21.51
CA SER A 690 42.50 -6.54 20.94
C SER A 690 41.19 -7.02 20.33
N GLN A 691 40.09 -6.36 20.62
CA GLN A 691 38.72 -6.74 20.15
C GLN A 691 38.28 -5.89 18.97
N VAL A 692 39.01 -4.83 18.63
CA VAL A 692 38.71 -4.00 17.47
C VAL A 692 39.40 -4.62 16.27
N LYS A 693 38.66 -5.35 15.45
CA LYS A 693 39.13 -5.88 14.17
C LYS A 693 38.41 -5.21 13.03
#